data_c3e6f231c5502b0937db7f18e322fd2e
#
_entry.id   c3e6f231c5502b0937db7f18e322fd2e
#
_cell.length_a   1.000
_cell.length_b   1.000
_cell.length_c   1.000
_cell.angle_alpha   90.00
_cell.angle_beta   90.00
_cell.angle_gamma   90.00
#
_symmetry.space_group_name_H-M   'P 1'
#
loop_
_entity.id
_entity.type
_entity.pdbx_description
1 polymer ?
#
loop_
_entity_poly.entity_id
_entity_poly.type
_entity_poly.pdbx_seq_one_letter_code
_entity_poly.pdbx_strand_id
1 'polypeptide(L)'
;MRGMSRGVLRSAPMGWLLAMALMGQASCSTPDEPSVPPGEDLDPLDGEDDDFLSGGKTDGLGIEEGSDEACAVLKLASLATESELDNAPVRLNAKAAREIARVRLGLDGVQGTDDDVWFTTLLGLDNVKHVGPSAFRRLRDAAATDSRWACGDVSVQLLSFNDFHGNLKAPSGSSGRIQTGPDPNVDRVDAGGAEFMATHIKALKATNPNTLIVAAGDIIGATPLLSALFHDEPSVESMNLMGLTISSVGNHEFDEGLDELYRMQDGGCHPVDGCQDGDGFEGADFSYLAANVIEDEVGDTILPPYTIRRFGHASVGFIGMTLEGTPLVTSQAGTVGLTFLDEADTVNALVPELKAKGVETIVLLIHEGGAATGLFNQCVGISGPIFEIVNRLDPAVDVVISGHTNAAHVCNINNRLVTSAASFGRLITDIDLVINEKTGDVVSMQGQNNIVTRNVTPDPDQTALITKYERFAAPLANRVVAAIAADLTRVQAPSGESTLGQHIADAQLGATRADGAQAAFMNPGGIRTDLVFAQISGGELPGQITFGELFAVQPFGNILITLDITGAQLETMLEQQWSLVNGAEKANILAVSAGFAYTWDSTRPIGDRVDPASITLNGELIDPTRTYRITVNGFLADGGDGFSVLKQGTGRLAGPLDLTAFELHAAAQNPLLVGVLNRITRR
;
A
#
# COMPACT_ATOMS: atom_id res chain seq x y z
N MET A 1 -45.82 -35.18 25.33
CA MET A 1 -46.04 -36.47 24.59
C MET A 1 -44.98 -36.56 23.49
N ARG A 2 -44.15 -37.56 23.67
CA ARG A 2 -43.39 -38.36 22.65
C ARG A 2 -42.74 -37.56 21.50
N GLY A 3 -41.48 -37.68 21.19
CA GLY A 3 -40.39 -38.51 21.66
C GLY A 3 -39.38 -38.70 20.58
N MET A 4 -38.11 -38.64 20.95
CA MET A 4 -36.96 -39.42 20.43
C MET A 4 -36.69 -39.35 18.93
N SER A 5 -35.44 -39.35 18.41
CA SER A 5 -34.20 -39.89 18.94
C SER A 5 -32.98 -39.43 18.14
N ARG A 6 -31.91 -39.30 18.84
CA ARG A 6 -30.48 -39.38 18.53
C ARG A 6 -30.06 -40.31 17.38
N GLY A 7 -29.03 -39.88 16.68
CA GLY A 7 -28.18 -40.72 15.88
C GLY A 7 -26.79 -40.14 15.75
N VAL A 8 -25.92 -40.49 16.68
CA VAL A 8 -24.48 -40.31 16.67
C VAL A 8 -23.87 -41.46 15.87
N LEU A 9 -22.94 -41.18 14.97
CA LEU A 9 -21.98 -42.20 14.52
C LEU A 9 -20.59 -41.60 14.40
N ARG A 10 -19.73 -42.12 15.28
CA ARG A 10 -18.27 -42.01 15.32
C ARG A 10 -17.64 -42.99 14.32
N SER A 11 -16.43 -42.66 13.86
CA SER A 11 -15.17 -43.46 13.96
C SER A 11 -14.32 -43.24 12.73
N ALA A 12 -13.23 -42.68 12.84
CA ALA A 12 -11.83 -43.03 13.07
C ALA A 12 -11.33 -44.39 12.45
N PRO A 13 -10.05 -44.57 12.39
CA PRO A 13 -9.13 -44.44 11.25
C PRO A 13 -8.46 -45.79 10.93
N MET A 14 -7.75 -45.87 9.80
CA MET A 14 -6.75 -46.95 9.55
C MET A 14 -6.18 -46.72 8.14
N GLY A 15 -4.93 -46.85 7.83
CA GLY A 15 -3.79 -47.43 8.49
C GLY A 15 -2.71 -47.56 7.45
N TRP A 16 -1.52 -47.35 7.88
CA TRP A 16 -0.23 -47.56 7.18
C TRP A 16 -0.14 -48.88 6.45
N LEU A 17 0.51 -48.88 5.27
CA LEU A 17 1.35 -50.03 4.85
C LEU A 17 2.53 -49.57 3.96
N LEU A 18 3.66 -49.66 4.57
CA LEU A 18 5.01 -49.67 4.02
C LEU A 18 5.19 -50.90 3.12
N ALA A 19 5.83 -50.76 1.96
CA ALA A 19 6.51 -51.86 1.30
C ALA A 19 7.78 -51.36 0.61
N MET A 20 8.89 -51.81 1.21
CA MET A 20 10.27 -51.73 0.67
C MET A 20 10.52 -52.81 -0.40
N ALA A 21 11.36 -52.40 -1.34
CA ALA A 21 12.45 -53.15 -1.99
C ALA A 21 12.11 -54.22 -3.02
N LEU A 22 12.68 -54.07 -4.20
CA LEU A 22 13.79 -54.99 -4.62
C LEU A 22 14.38 -54.52 -5.97
N MET A 23 15.70 -54.49 -5.98
CA MET A 23 16.56 -54.30 -7.14
C MET A 23 16.32 -55.38 -8.20
N GLY A 24 16.31 -54.97 -9.46
CA GLY A 24 16.44 -55.88 -10.59
C GLY A 24 17.13 -55.16 -11.74
N GLN A 25 18.41 -55.48 -11.89
CA GLN A 25 19.18 -55.13 -13.09
C GLN A 25 18.58 -55.88 -14.29
N ALA A 26 18.34 -55.17 -15.39
CA ALA A 26 18.20 -55.76 -16.69
C ALA A 26 18.91 -54.89 -17.74
N SER A 27 19.76 -55.56 -18.45
CA SER A 27 20.69 -55.13 -19.47
C SER A 27 20.07 -54.47 -20.70
N CYS A 28 20.89 -53.63 -21.27
CA CYS A 28 20.92 -53.06 -22.62
C CYS A 28 20.26 -53.93 -23.71
N SER A 29 19.40 -53.34 -24.52
CA SER A 29 19.27 -53.59 -25.94
C SER A 29 18.78 -52.34 -26.65
N THR A 30 19.60 -51.83 -27.54
CA THR A 30 19.36 -50.72 -28.47
C THR A 30 18.31 -51.12 -29.51
N PRO A 31 17.38 -50.23 -29.90
CA PRO A 31 16.74 -50.31 -31.21
C PRO A 31 17.38 -49.34 -32.21
N ASP A 32 17.43 -49.81 -33.42
CA ASP A 32 18.04 -49.29 -34.63
C ASP A 32 17.69 -47.84 -34.96
N GLU A 33 18.69 -47.09 -35.47
CA GLU A 33 18.58 -45.83 -36.19
C GLU A 33 17.82 -46.03 -37.51
N PRO A 34 16.92 -45.08 -37.89
CA PRO A 34 16.50 -44.97 -39.27
C PRO A 34 17.50 -44.13 -40.06
N SER A 35 17.98 -44.67 -41.12
CA SER A 35 18.87 -44.13 -42.13
C SER A 35 18.37 -42.79 -42.70
N VAL A 36 19.23 -41.76 -42.65
CA VAL A 36 19.07 -40.45 -43.32
C VAL A 36 19.51 -40.59 -44.80
N PRO A 37 18.73 -40.05 -45.77
CA PRO A 37 19.22 -39.99 -47.15
C PRO A 37 20.31 -38.93 -47.34
N PRO A 38 21.25 -39.11 -48.28
CA PRO A 38 22.36 -38.19 -48.47
C PRO A 38 21.94 -37.00 -49.35
N GLY A 39 22.40 -35.81 -48.93
CA GLY A 39 22.61 -34.69 -49.87
C GLY A 39 21.82 -33.44 -49.57
N GLU A 40 22.34 -32.56 -48.75
CA GLU A 40 22.26 -31.11 -48.93
C GLU A 40 23.63 -30.49 -48.57
N ASP A 41 24.12 -29.63 -49.45
CA ASP A 41 25.43 -29.03 -49.43
C ASP A 41 25.70 -28.28 -48.12
N LEU A 42 26.75 -28.73 -47.42
CA LEU A 42 27.33 -28.03 -46.27
C LEU A 42 28.07 -26.78 -46.78
N ASP A 43 27.61 -25.60 -46.41
CA ASP A 43 28.33 -24.33 -46.57
C ASP A 43 29.63 -24.39 -45.75
N PRO A 44 30.84 -24.16 -46.35
CA PRO A 44 32.13 -24.38 -45.72
C PRO A 44 32.55 -23.34 -44.67
N LEU A 45 31.63 -22.63 -44.03
CA LEU A 45 31.94 -21.55 -43.08
C LEU A 45 31.52 -21.80 -41.62
N ASP A 46 31.07 -23.02 -41.27
CA ASP A 46 30.88 -23.43 -39.86
C ASP A 46 32.21 -23.92 -39.26
N GLY A 47 33.18 -23.01 -39.15
CA GLY A 47 34.38 -23.17 -38.32
C GLY A 47 34.04 -22.84 -36.89
N GLU A 48 33.95 -23.85 -36.08
CA GLU A 48 33.81 -23.80 -34.63
C GLU A 48 34.97 -23.00 -34.02
N ASP A 49 34.68 -21.95 -33.27
CA ASP A 49 35.50 -21.50 -32.15
C ASP A 49 34.53 -21.04 -31.04
N ASP A 50 34.26 -21.95 -30.12
CA ASP A 50 33.33 -21.79 -28.98
C ASP A 50 33.91 -20.91 -27.85
N ASP A 51 35.05 -20.23 -28.04
CA ASP A 51 35.73 -19.45 -27.00
C ASP A 51 36.18 -18.06 -27.52
N PHE A 52 35.22 -17.23 -27.91
CA PHE A 52 35.52 -15.95 -28.54
C PHE A 52 35.88 -14.82 -27.54
N LEU A 53 35.39 -14.84 -26.30
CA LEU A 53 35.55 -13.77 -25.31
C LEU A 53 36.34 -14.16 -24.04
N SER A 54 37.19 -15.18 -24.10
CA SER A 54 38.06 -15.54 -22.95
C SER A 54 39.14 -14.48 -22.73
N GLY A 55 38.82 -13.41 -21.95
CA GLY A 55 39.84 -12.46 -21.53
C GLY A 55 39.49 -10.98 -21.53
N GLY A 56 38.22 -10.60 -21.63
CA GLY A 56 37.82 -9.19 -21.50
C GLY A 56 38.15 -8.27 -22.65
N LYS A 57 38.48 -8.82 -23.81
CA LYS A 57 38.61 -8.12 -25.10
C LYS A 57 37.97 -8.98 -26.19
N THR A 58 37.14 -8.35 -27.00
CA THR A 58 36.62 -8.91 -28.25
C THR A 58 37.77 -9.06 -29.24
N ASP A 59 38.61 -10.09 -29.07
CA ASP A 59 39.80 -10.28 -29.88
C ASP A 59 39.42 -10.44 -31.35
N GLY A 60 39.66 -9.37 -32.13
CA GLY A 60 39.50 -9.31 -33.58
C GLY A 60 38.31 -8.53 -34.10
N LEU A 61 37.35 -8.11 -33.32
CA LEU A 61 36.23 -7.26 -33.78
C LEU A 61 36.37 -5.79 -33.35
N GLY A 62 37.19 -5.49 -32.34
CA GLY A 62 37.41 -4.12 -31.86
C GLY A 62 36.25 -3.51 -31.11
N ILE A 63 35.24 -4.31 -30.73
CA ILE A 63 34.13 -3.84 -29.87
C ILE A 63 34.59 -3.95 -28.40
N GLU A 64 34.65 -2.82 -27.73
CA GLU A 64 35.03 -2.76 -26.32
C GLU A 64 33.77 -2.78 -25.43
N GLU A 65 33.75 -3.67 -24.40
CA GLU A 65 32.66 -3.73 -23.41
C GLU A 65 32.43 -2.36 -22.80
N GLY A 66 31.15 -1.94 -22.65
CA GLY A 66 30.79 -0.62 -22.16
C GLY A 66 30.95 0.54 -23.16
N SER A 67 31.38 0.26 -24.42
CA SER A 67 31.39 1.27 -25.49
C SER A 67 29.98 1.55 -26.04
N ASP A 68 29.79 2.66 -26.76
CA ASP A 68 28.52 2.96 -27.43
C ASP A 68 28.19 1.91 -28.50
N GLU A 69 29.22 1.35 -29.13
CA GLU A 69 29.08 0.28 -30.12
C GLU A 69 28.60 -1.03 -29.47
N ALA A 70 29.19 -1.39 -28.32
CA ALA A 70 28.75 -2.55 -27.55
C ALA A 70 27.27 -2.40 -27.09
N CYS A 71 26.92 -1.24 -26.55
CA CYS A 71 25.56 -0.94 -26.15
C CYS A 71 24.56 -1.07 -27.31
N ALA A 72 24.90 -0.51 -28.48
CA ALA A 72 24.03 -0.60 -29.66
C ALA A 72 23.83 -2.05 -30.13
N VAL A 73 24.88 -2.87 -30.10
CA VAL A 73 24.80 -4.32 -30.41
C VAL A 73 23.90 -5.03 -29.42
N LEU A 74 24.08 -4.79 -28.12
CA LEU A 74 23.29 -5.43 -27.06
C LEU A 74 21.82 -4.98 -27.11
N LYS A 75 21.56 -3.69 -27.37
CA LYS A 75 20.20 -3.15 -27.57
C LYS A 75 19.51 -3.80 -28.76
N LEU A 76 20.20 -3.93 -29.89
CA LEU A 76 19.68 -4.61 -31.07
C LEU A 76 19.38 -6.08 -30.76
N ALA A 77 20.30 -6.80 -30.12
CA ALA A 77 20.12 -8.20 -29.77
C ALA A 77 18.96 -8.39 -28.77
N SER A 78 18.75 -7.44 -27.86
CA SER A 78 17.70 -7.50 -26.83
C SER A 78 16.30 -7.11 -27.36
N LEU A 79 16.20 -6.23 -28.37
CA LEU A 79 14.92 -5.65 -28.79
C LEU A 79 14.43 -6.09 -30.17
N ALA A 80 15.33 -6.43 -31.10
CA ALA A 80 14.93 -6.80 -32.46
C ALA A 80 14.13 -8.11 -32.46
N THR A 81 13.09 -8.19 -33.26
CA THR A 81 12.34 -9.43 -33.45
C THR A 81 13.21 -10.51 -34.12
N GLU A 82 12.85 -11.81 -33.99
CA GLU A 82 13.54 -12.90 -34.70
C GLU A 82 13.61 -12.60 -36.21
N SER A 83 12.53 -12.08 -36.79
CA SER A 83 12.46 -11.69 -38.19
C SER A 83 13.43 -10.57 -38.56
N GLU A 84 13.62 -9.55 -37.71
CA GLU A 84 14.59 -8.47 -37.93
C GLU A 84 16.03 -8.97 -37.80
N LEU A 85 16.28 -9.91 -36.89
CA LEU A 85 17.59 -10.54 -36.75
C LEU A 85 17.95 -11.41 -37.96
N ASP A 86 17.01 -12.20 -38.50
CA ASP A 86 17.23 -13.11 -39.63
C ASP A 86 17.30 -12.38 -41.00
N ASN A 87 16.58 -11.28 -41.14
CA ASN A 87 16.47 -10.55 -42.39
C ASN A 87 17.38 -9.31 -42.47
N ALA A 88 17.40 -8.64 -43.62
CA ALA A 88 18.10 -7.37 -43.78
C ALA A 88 17.54 -6.28 -42.85
N PRO A 89 18.38 -5.43 -42.23
CA PRO A 89 19.83 -5.30 -42.53
C PRO A 89 20.73 -6.28 -41.76
N VAL A 90 20.24 -6.96 -40.68
CA VAL A 90 21.07 -7.77 -39.75
C VAL A 90 21.58 -9.04 -40.43
N ARG A 91 20.69 -9.84 -40.99
CA ARG A 91 20.98 -11.08 -41.72
C ARG A 91 21.79 -12.09 -40.90
N LEU A 92 21.43 -12.32 -39.66
CA LEU A 92 21.99 -13.46 -38.89
C LEU A 92 21.62 -14.77 -39.61
N ASN A 93 22.33 -15.85 -39.28
CA ASN A 93 21.80 -17.13 -39.66
C ASN A 93 20.54 -17.43 -38.84
N ALA A 94 19.56 -18.12 -39.42
CA ALA A 94 18.27 -18.38 -38.79
C ALA A 94 18.38 -19.11 -37.43
N LYS A 95 19.44 -19.91 -37.19
CA LYS A 95 19.68 -20.58 -35.92
C LYS A 95 20.10 -19.58 -34.83
N ALA A 96 21.00 -18.67 -35.13
CA ALA A 96 21.44 -17.63 -34.19
C ALA A 96 20.28 -16.66 -33.88
N ALA A 97 19.54 -16.20 -34.89
CA ALA A 97 18.36 -15.34 -34.69
C ALA A 97 17.33 -15.97 -33.76
N ARG A 98 17.01 -17.24 -33.98
CA ARG A 98 16.08 -18.01 -33.16
C ARG A 98 16.59 -18.22 -31.73
N GLU A 99 17.86 -18.53 -31.53
CA GLU A 99 18.40 -18.75 -30.19
C GLU A 99 18.47 -17.46 -29.40
N ILE A 100 18.82 -16.32 -30.00
CA ILE A 100 18.75 -15.01 -29.36
C ILE A 100 17.29 -14.72 -28.92
N ALA A 101 16.31 -14.90 -29.83
CA ALA A 101 14.92 -14.70 -29.54
C ALA A 101 14.41 -15.63 -28.42
N ARG A 102 14.83 -16.91 -28.44
CA ARG A 102 14.46 -17.90 -27.42
C ARG A 102 15.05 -17.56 -26.04
N VAL A 103 16.32 -17.17 -25.97
CA VAL A 103 16.97 -16.85 -24.68
C VAL A 103 16.31 -15.61 -24.06
N ARG A 104 15.90 -14.65 -24.85
CA ARG A 104 15.22 -13.44 -24.35
C ARG A 104 13.90 -13.72 -23.62
N LEU A 105 13.16 -14.72 -24.08
CA LEU A 105 11.84 -15.08 -23.53
C LEU A 105 11.92 -15.83 -22.20
N GLY A 106 13.09 -15.95 -21.59
CA GLY A 106 13.24 -16.63 -20.33
C GLY A 106 12.86 -18.12 -20.33
N LEU A 107 12.44 -18.62 -19.20
CA LEU A 107 12.07 -20.02 -19.01
C LEU A 107 10.62 -20.31 -19.40
N ASP A 108 9.73 -19.32 -19.25
CA ASP A 108 8.30 -19.44 -19.55
C ASP A 108 7.99 -19.28 -21.05
N GLY A 109 8.91 -18.69 -21.82
CA GLY A 109 8.78 -18.48 -23.25
C GLY A 109 7.80 -17.36 -23.64
N VAL A 110 7.44 -16.48 -22.67
CA VAL A 110 6.48 -15.38 -22.84
C VAL A 110 7.23 -14.05 -22.75
N GLN A 111 7.03 -13.16 -23.71
CA GLN A 111 7.66 -11.84 -23.69
C GLN A 111 6.95 -10.90 -22.69
N GLY A 112 7.72 -10.15 -21.94
CA GLY A 112 7.24 -9.13 -21.00
C GLY A 112 7.08 -9.65 -19.58
N THR A 113 7.62 -10.82 -19.27
CA THR A 113 7.65 -11.40 -17.92
C THR A 113 8.97 -11.12 -17.22
N ASP A 114 9.02 -11.32 -15.89
CA ASP A 114 10.18 -10.97 -15.07
C ASP A 114 11.38 -11.91 -15.28
N ASP A 115 11.20 -13.06 -15.94
CA ASP A 115 12.28 -13.99 -16.30
C ASP A 115 12.88 -13.73 -17.70
N ASP A 116 12.39 -12.71 -18.43
CA ASP A 116 12.98 -12.25 -19.69
C ASP A 116 14.45 -11.88 -19.53
N VAL A 117 15.30 -12.46 -20.38
CA VAL A 117 16.74 -12.18 -20.40
C VAL A 117 17.08 -11.02 -21.31
N TRP A 118 17.80 -10.02 -20.77
CA TRP A 118 18.37 -8.92 -21.54
C TRP A 118 19.89 -9.05 -21.59
N PHE A 119 20.45 -8.80 -22.75
CA PHE A 119 21.89 -8.85 -22.92
C PHE A 119 22.52 -7.57 -22.41
N THR A 120 23.10 -7.61 -21.22
CA THR A 120 23.78 -6.48 -20.57
C THR A 120 25.28 -6.49 -20.82
N THR A 121 25.84 -7.62 -21.29
CA THR A 121 27.26 -7.77 -21.64
C THR A 121 27.45 -8.50 -22.96
N LEU A 122 28.53 -8.19 -23.66
CA LEU A 122 28.91 -8.90 -24.89
C LEU A 122 29.18 -10.39 -24.61
N LEU A 123 29.75 -10.71 -23.45
CA LEU A 123 29.94 -12.10 -23.00
C LEU A 123 28.62 -12.83 -22.83
N GLY A 124 27.61 -12.18 -22.26
CA GLY A 124 26.26 -12.77 -22.13
C GLY A 124 25.65 -13.11 -23.49
N LEU A 125 25.83 -12.24 -24.48
CA LEU A 125 25.38 -12.49 -25.86
C LEU A 125 26.20 -13.56 -26.56
N ASP A 126 27.53 -13.63 -26.33
CA ASP A 126 28.42 -14.64 -26.90
C ASP A 126 28.12 -16.06 -26.41
N ASN A 127 27.63 -16.20 -25.17
CA ASN A 127 27.19 -17.49 -24.61
C ASN A 127 25.91 -18.03 -25.27
N VAL A 128 25.24 -17.25 -26.11
CA VAL A 128 24.08 -17.74 -26.86
C VAL A 128 24.52 -18.66 -27.98
N LYS A 129 23.94 -19.87 -28.04
CA LYS A 129 24.28 -20.88 -29.04
C LYS A 129 24.17 -20.31 -30.46
N HIS A 130 25.17 -20.60 -31.30
CA HIS A 130 25.29 -20.11 -32.69
C HIS A 130 25.57 -18.59 -32.84
N VAL A 131 25.79 -17.89 -31.74
CA VAL A 131 26.33 -16.51 -31.78
C VAL A 131 27.85 -16.58 -31.68
N GLY A 132 28.54 -15.97 -32.61
CA GLY A 132 30.00 -15.96 -32.66
C GLY A 132 30.48 -14.77 -33.52
N PRO A 133 31.75 -14.71 -33.91
CA PRO A 133 32.36 -13.52 -34.57
C PRO A 133 31.59 -13.01 -35.78
N SER A 134 31.01 -13.90 -36.56
CA SER A 134 30.20 -13.53 -37.73
C SER A 134 28.89 -12.85 -37.36
N ALA A 135 28.23 -13.35 -36.29
CA ALA A 135 27.01 -12.74 -35.77
C ALA A 135 27.28 -11.35 -35.20
N PHE A 136 28.33 -11.20 -34.39
CA PHE A 136 28.70 -9.90 -33.82
C PHE A 136 29.02 -8.86 -34.92
N ARG A 137 29.75 -9.23 -35.97
CA ARG A 137 29.98 -8.32 -37.09
C ARG A 137 28.69 -7.83 -37.74
N ARG A 138 27.76 -8.75 -37.99
CA ARG A 138 26.46 -8.42 -38.60
C ARG A 138 25.59 -7.55 -37.67
N LEU A 139 25.53 -7.85 -36.37
CA LEU A 139 24.85 -7.04 -35.39
C LEU A 139 25.45 -5.64 -35.30
N ARG A 140 26.79 -5.53 -35.22
CA ARG A 140 27.50 -4.26 -35.19
C ARG A 140 27.20 -3.41 -36.43
N ASP A 141 27.40 -3.99 -37.61
CA ASP A 141 27.21 -3.27 -38.86
C ASP A 141 25.76 -2.83 -39.05
N ALA A 142 24.80 -3.63 -38.62
CA ALA A 142 23.38 -3.26 -38.61
C ALA A 142 23.07 -2.16 -37.60
N ALA A 143 23.58 -2.28 -36.38
CA ALA A 143 23.38 -1.28 -35.32
C ALA A 143 23.95 0.09 -35.73
N ALA A 144 25.10 0.12 -36.42
CA ALA A 144 25.69 1.36 -36.90
C ALA A 144 24.89 2.07 -38.03
N THR A 145 24.00 1.35 -38.71
CA THR A 145 23.21 1.90 -39.83
C THR A 145 21.81 2.37 -39.44
N ASP A 146 21.33 2.04 -38.24
CA ASP A 146 19.98 2.37 -37.78
C ASP A 146 20.04 3.02 -36.38
N SER A 147 19.73 4.31 -36.34
CA SER A 147 19.76 5.09 -35.11
C SER A 147 18.80 4.59 -33.99
N ARG A 148 17.84 3.70 -34.28
CA ARG A 148 17.01 3.05 -33.27
C ARG A 148 17.83 2.27 -32.24
N TRP A 149 19.00 1.77 -32.68
CA TRP A 149 19.87 0.94 -31.83
C TRP A 149 20.94 1.78 -31.11
N ALA A 150 21.08 3.05 -31.44
CA ALA A 150 21.99 3.92 -30.70
C ALA A 150 21.52 4.02 -29.24
N CYS A 151 22.47 3.84 -28.31
CA CYS A 151 22.20 4.09 -26.91
C CYS A 151 22.33 5.58 -26.59
N GLY A 152 21.46 6.04 -25.70
CA GLY A 152 21.42 7.43 -25.25
C GLY A 152 20.82 7.50 -23.86
N ASP A 153 20.28 8.66 -23.56
CA ASP A 153 19.49 8.83 -22.34
C ASP A 153 18.01 8.59 -22.66
N VAL A 154 17.35 7.80 -21.82
CA VAL A 154 15.92 7.55 -21.88
C VAL A 154 15.21 8.30 -20.75
N SER A 155 14.14 9.01 -21.10
CA SER A 155 13.26 9.65 -20.10
C SER A 155 12.19 8.66 -19.66
N VAL A 156 12.05 8.48 -18.36
CA VAL A 156 11.02 7.67 -17.68
C VAL A 156 10.26 8.56 -16.72
N GLN A 157 8.94 8.48 -16.74
CA GLN A 157 8.06 9.19 -15.81
C GLN A 157 7.37 8.19 -14.87
N LEU A 158 7.43 8.46 -13.57
CA LEU A 158 6.64 7.73 -12.58
C LEU A 158 5.58 8.69 -12.00
N LEU A 159 4.32 8.34 -12.17
CA LEU A 159 3.21 9.02 -11.50
C LEU A 159 2.88 8.22 -10.25
N SER A 160 3.19 8.77 -9.09
CA SER A 160 3.02 8.04 -7.83
C SER A 160 2.02 8.68 -6.88
N PHE A 161 1.40 7.84 -6.05
CA PHE A 161 0.53 8.23 -4.95
C PHE A 161 0.62 7.18 -3.83
N ASN A 162 -0.04 7.44 -2.72
CA ASN A 162 -0.07 6.58 -1.53
C ASN A 162 -1.35 6.85 -0.74
N ASP A 163 -1.71 5.93 0.17
CA ASP A 163 -2.81 6.12 1.14
C ASP A 163 -4.11 6.59 0.45
N PHE A 164 -4.52 5.89 -0.61
CA PHE A 164 -5.75 6.22 -1.32
C PHE A 164 -6.98 5.93 -0.46
N HIS A 165 -6.96 4.83 0.29
CA HIS A 165 -8.02 4.44 1.22
C HIS A 165 -9.42 4.54 0.60
N GLY A 166 -9.61 3.96 -0.57
CA GLY A 166 -10.93 3.88 -1.21
C GLY A 166 -11.67 5.20 -1.40
N ASN A 167 -10.96 6.32 -1.47
CA ASN A 167 -11.58 7.65 -1.62
C ASN A 167 -12.06 7.89 -3.05
N LEU A 168 -13.00 7.04 -3.51
CA LEU A 168 -13.63 7.13 -4.83
C LEU A 168 -14.29 8.50 -5.04
N LYS A 169 -15.09 8.92 -4.07
CA LYS A 169 -15.68 10.27 -4.05
C LYS A 169 -14.69 11.29 -3.50
N ALA A 170 -14.84 12.52 -3.93
CA ALA A 170 -14.03 13.62 -3.44
C ALA A 170 -14.17 13.77 -1.91
N PRO A 171 -13.08 13.65 -1.13
CA PRO A 171 -13.14 13.75 0.32
C PRO A 171 -13.58 15.16 0.75
N SER A 172 -14.21 15.27 1.91
CA SER A 172 -14.76 16.52 2.43
C SER A 172 -13.91 17.11 3.56
N GLY A 173 -14.20 18.33 3.95
CA GLY A 173 -13.58 19.00 5.10
C GLY A 173 -12.05 19.14 4.96
N SER A 174 -11.32 18.94 6.03
CA SER A 174 -9.85 19.00 6.04
C SER A 174 -9.21 17.90 5.21
N SER A 175 -9.84 16.72 5.17
CA SER A 175 -9.38 15.57 4.38
C SER A 175 -9.49 15.79 2.87
N GLY A 176 -10.27 16.76 2.41
CA GLY A 176 -10.43 17.10 0.99
C GLY A 176 -9.66 18.34 0.55
N ARG A 177 -8.62 18.75 1.28
CA ARG A 177 -7.89 20.00 1.01
C ARG A 177 -6.39 19.82 1.06
N ILE A 178 -5.69 20.62 0.26
CA ILE A 178 -4.24 20.81 0.31
C ILE A 178 -3.94 22.26 0.68
N GLN A 179 -3.06 22.44 1.65
CA GLN A 179 -2.54 23.76 2.03
C GLN A 179 -1.52 24.22 0.99
N THR A 180 -1.69 25.44 0.49
CA THR A 180 -0.86 26.01 -0.60
C THR A 180 -0.03 27.22 -0.18
N GLY A 181 -0.20 27.69 1.06
CA GLY A 181 0.53 28.84 1.60
C GLY A 181 0.54 28.86 3.13
N PRO A 182 1.06 29.94 3.75
CA PRO A 182 1.32 29.97 5.18
C PRO A 182 0.07 30.02 6.07
N ASP A 183 -1.08 30.51 5.58
CA ASP A 183 -2.33 30.54 6.36
C ASP A 183 -3.23 29.35 5.98
N PRO A 184 -3.31 28.29 6.82
CA PRO A 184 -4.10 27.09 6.53
C PRO A 184 -5.62 27.36 6.43
N ASN A 185 -6.10 28.53 6.86
CA ASN A 185 -7.52 28.88 6.77
C ASN A 185 -7.89 29.55 5.45
N VAL A 186 -6.93 30.14 4.77
CA VAL A 186 -7.12 30.92 3.54
C VAL A 186 -6.40 30.24 2.37
N ASP A 187 -5.13 29.87 2.57
CA ASP A 187 -4.26 29.30 1.53
C ASP A 187 -4.49 27.80 1.40
N ARG A 188 -5.63 27.41 0.81
CA ARG A 188 -5.99 26.00 0.64
C ARG A 188 -6.83 25.81 -0.61
N VAL A 189 -6.71 24.61 -1.21
CA VAL A 189 -7.44 24.19 -2.41
C VAL A 189 -8.14 22.88 -2.12
N ASP A 190 -9.40 22.76 -2.56
CA ASP A 190 -10.14 21.50 -2.52
C ASP A 190 -9.54 20.53 -3.53
N ALA A 191 -9.25 19.30 -3.08
CA ALA A 191 -8.51 18.31 -3.84
C ALA A 191 -9.03 16.89 -3.60
N GLY A 192 -8.68 15.96 -4.52
CA GLY A 192 -8.98 14.54 -4.43
C GLY A 192 -10.34 14.15 -5.02
N GLY A 193 -10.56 12.82 -5.06
CA GLY A 193 -11.66 12.14 -5.74
C GLY A 193 -11.16 11.43 -7.00
N ALA A 194 -11.51 10.13 -7.14
CA ALA A 194 -11.02 9.26 -8.20
C ALA A 194 -11.25 9.82 -9.62
N GLU A 195 -12.43 10.37 -9.86
CA GLU A 195 -12.80 10.93 -11.17
C GLU A 195 -11.94 12.14 -11.58
N PHE A 196 -11.49 12.95 -10.63
CA PHE A 196 -10.57 14.05 -10.89
C PHE A 196 -9.13 13.55 -10.98
N MET A 197 -8.74 12.62 -10.10
CA MET A 197 -7.42 12.00 -10.10
C MET A 197 -7.12 11.32 -11.43
N ALA A 198 -8.05 10.54 -11.97
CA ALA A 198 -7.89 9.90 -13.27
C ALA A 198 -7.69 10.90 -14.42
N THR A 199 -8.41 12.04 -14.39
CA THR A 199 -8.20 13.11 -15.39
C THR A 199 -6.80 13.72 -15.30
N HIS A 200 -6.31 14.00 -14.09
CA HIS A 200 -4.95 14.50 -13.89
C HIS A 200 -3.90 13.48 -14.33
N ILE A 201 -4.07 12.19 -13.96
CA ILE A 201 -3.17 11.10 -14.40
C ILE A 201 -3.12 11.02 -15.92
N LYS A 202 -4.27 11.01 -16.61
CA LYS A 202 -4.33 10.97 -18.09
C LYS A 202 -3.61 12.17 -18.72
N ALA A 203 -3.73 13.36 -18.13
CA ALA A 203 -3.05 14.57 -18.61
C ALA A 203 -1.52 14.49 -18.42
N LEU A 204 -1.04 14.05 -17.27
CA LEU A 204 0.39 13.89 -16.98
C LEU A 204 1.00 12.76 -17.82
N LYS A 205 0.35 11.61 -17.91
CA LYS A 205 0.80 10.47 -18.73
C LYS A 205 0.97 10.83 -20.22
N ALA A 206 0.20 11.78 -20.72
CA ALA A 206 0.33 12.24 -22.11
C ALA A 206 1.62 13.02 -22.39
N THR A 207 2.38 13.43 -21.36
CA THR A 207 3.63 14.19 -21.49
C THR A 207 4.84 13.32 -21.79
N ASN A 208 4.80 12.03 -21.39
CA ASN A 208 5.89 11.08 -21.59
C ASN A 208 5.34 9.70 -21.99
N PRO A 209 5.77 9.10 -23.12
CA PRO A 209 5.32 7.76 -23.52
C PRO A 209 5.82 6.64 -22.60
N ASN A 210 6.90 6.88 -21.85
CA ASN A 210 7.48 5.95 -20.91
C ASN A 210 7.00 6.25 -19.48
N THR A 211 5.69 6.26 -19.26
CA THR A 211 5.07 6.54 -17.96
C THR A 211 4.54 5.28 -17.31
N LEU A 212 4.91 5.07 -16.04
CA LEU A 212 4.27 4.10 -15.14
C LEU A 212 3.49 4.82 -14.05
N ILE A 213 2.39 4.23 -13.63
CA ILE A 213 1.62 4.67 -12.46
C ILE A 213 1.91 3.67 -11.34
N VAL A 214 2.40 4.16 -10.21
CA VAL A 214 2.84 3.33 -9.09
C VAL A 214 2.27 3.84 -7.76
N ALA A 215 2.16 2.97 -6.77
CA ALA A 215 1.66 3.36 -5.45
C ALA A 215 2.48 2.76 -4.30
N ALA A 216 2.47 3.44 -3.15
CA ALA A 216 3.16 3.02 -1.94
C ALA A 216 2.17 2.58 -0.85
N GLY A 217 1.27 1.63 -1.19
CA GLY A 217 0.37 0.96 -0.25
C GLY A 217 -0.84 1.77 0.21
N ASP A 218 -1.66 1.13 1.04
CA ASP A 218 -2.93 1.63 1.57
C ASP A 218 -3.88 2.12 0.45
N ILE A 219 -4.00 1.31 -0.59
CA ILE A 219 -5.00 1.52 -1.64
C ILE A 219 -6.39 1.26 -1.08
N ILE A 220 -6.49 0.26 -0.23
CA ILE A 220 -7.70 -0.24 0.42
C ILE A 220 -7.59 -0.07 1.95
N GLY A 221 -8.65 -0.45 2.68
CA GLY A 221 -8.77 -0.40 4.14
C GLY A 221 -8.99 0.99 4.70
N ALA A 222 -9.63 1.09 5.86
CA ALA A 222 -10.11 2.35 6.46
C ALA A 222 -10.89 3.24 5.47
N THR A 223 -11.59 2.63 4.54
CA THR A 223 -12.20 3.24 3.34
C THR A 223 -13.56 3.86 3.65
N PRO A 224 -13.99 4.86 2.86
CA PRO A 224 -15.37 5.34 2.89
C PRO A 224 -16.38 4.24 2.57
N LEU A 225 -17.61 4.40 3.09
CA LEU A 225 -18.69 3.42 3.00
C LEU A 225 -18.90 2.84 1.60
N LEU A 226 -18.72 3.66 0.56
CA LEU A 226 -18.91 3.23 -0.83
C LEU A 226 -17.94 2.12 -1.25
N SER A 227 -16.77 2.05 -0.65
CA SER A 227 -15.79 0.99 -0.88
C SER A 227 -15.91 -0.13 0.15
N ALA A 228 -15.97 0.23 1.45
CA ALA A 228 -16.04 -0.71 2.56
C ALA A 228 -17.23 -1.69 2.48
N LEU A 229 -18.37 -1.28 1.94
CA LEU A 229 -19.54 -2.18 1.77
C LEU A 229 -19.32 -3.33 0.78
N PHE A 230 -18.27 -3.25 -0.03
CA PHE A 230 -17.95 -4.21 -1.07
C PHE A 230 -16.54 -4.78 -0.90
N HIS A 231 -16.04 -4.85 0.34
CA HIS A 231 -14.69 -5.35 0.65
C HIS A 231 -13.62 -4.71 -0.24
N ASP A 232 -13.74 -3.40 -0.49
CA ASP A 232 -12.82 -2.59 -1.28
C ASP A 232 -12.65 -2.97 -2.77
N GLU A 233 -13.49 -3.86 -3.31
CA GLU A 233 -13.52 -4.16 -4.75
C GLU A 233 -13.60 -2.89 -5.62
N PRO A 234 -14.46 -1.87 -5.31
CA PRO A 234 -14.52 -0.65 -6.12
C PRO A 234 -13.22 0.15 -6.13
N SER A 235 -12.42 0.06 -5.06
CA SER A 235 -11.11 0.71 -4.99
C SER A 235 -10.13 0.09 -5.98
N VAL A 236 -10.05 -1.24 -6.02
CA VAL A 236 -9.20 -1.98 -6.96
C VAL A 236 -9.66 -1.74 -8.40
N GLU A 237 -10.96 -1.84 -8.69
CA GLU A 237 -11.52 -1.54 -10.03
C GLU A 237 -11.20 -0.09 -10.47
N SER A 238 -11.27 0.87 -9.55
CA SER A 238 -10.88 2.27 -9.83
C SER A 238 -9.40 2.39 -10.19
N MET A 239 -8.52 1.67 -9.50
CA MET A 239 -7.08 1.65 -9.80
C MET A 239 -6.80 0.99 -11.16
N ASN A 240 -7.50 -0.09 -11.51
CA ASN A 240 -7.42 -0.73 -12.82
C ASN A 240 -7.80 0.28 -13.93
N LEU A 241 -8.91 1.00 -13.76
CA LEU A 241 -9.34 2.04 -14.71
C LEU A 241 -8.34 3.22 -14.80
N MET A 242 -7.63 3.55 -13.73
CA MET A 242 -6.57 4.56 -13.74
C MET A 242 -5.30 4.07 -14.42
N GLY A 243 -5.15 2.75 -14.56
CA GLY A 243 -3.97 2.10 -15.13
C GLY A 243 -2.79 2.05 -14.15
N LEU A 244 -3.07 1.86 -12.85
CA LEU A 244 -2.04 1.50 -11.87
C LEU A 244 -1.31 0.26 -12.36
N THR A 245 0.01 0.19 -12.20
CA THR A 245 0.83 -0.91 -12.70
C THR A 245 1.53 -1.68 -11.59
N ILE A 246 1.91 -1.00 -10.51
CA ILE A 246 2.65 -1.58 -9.38
C ILE A 246 2.25 -0.86 -8.10
N SER A 247 2.00 -1.61 -7.03
CA SER A 247 1.86 -1.07 -5.68
C SER A 247 2.67 -1.90 -4.68
N SER A 248 3.29 -1.28 -3.67
CA SER A 248 3.58 -2.03 -2.45
C SER A 248 2.29 -2.31 -1.70
N VAL A 249 2.30 -3.29 -0.81
CA VAL A 249 1.25 -3.40 0.21
C VAL A 249 1.51 -2.39 1.33
N GLY A 250 0.43 -1.84 1.93
CA GLY A 250 0.49 -1.11 3.18
C GLY A 250 -0.01 -1.97 4.35
N ASN A 251 -0.23 -1.37 5.51
CA ASN A 251 -0.76 -2.11 6.66
C ASN A 251 -2.26 -2.42 6.51
N HIS A 252 -3.00 -1.59 5.81
CA HIS A 252 -4.43 -1.78 5.61
C HIS A 252 -4.78 -2.84 4.56
N GLU A 253 -3.88 -3.23 3.69
CA GLU A 253 -4.04 -4.42 2.85
C GLU A 253 -4.17 -5.72 3.67
N PHE A 254 -3.82 -5.71 4.97
CA PHE A 254 -3.95 -6.84 5.89
C PHE A 254 -5.16 -6.77 6.82
N ASP A 255 -6.03 -5.78 6.73
CA ASP A 255 -7.16 -5.58 7.66
C ASP A 255 -8.10 -6.79 7.70
N GLU A 256 -8.39 -7.39 6.55
CA GLU A 256 -9.24 -8.59 6.41
C GLU A 256 -8.44 -9.89 6.27
N GLY A 257 -7.10 -9.82 6.33
CA GLY A 257 -6.19 -10.97 6.32
C GLY A 257 -5.60 -11.32 4.97
N LEU A 258 -4.70 -12.32 5.00
CA LEU A 258 -3.91 -12.70 3.82
C LEU A 258 -4.78 -13.26 2.68
N ASP A 259 -5.78 -14.07 2.99
CA ASP A 259 -6.69 -14.64 1.98
C ASP A 259 -7.43 -13.55 1.22
N GLU A 260 -7.81 -12.46 1.91
CA GLU A 260 -8.46 -11.31 1.28
C GLU A 260 -7.49 -10.50 0.44
N LEU A 261 -6.25 -10.29 0.90
CA LEU A 261 -5.21 -9.67 0.06
C LEU A 261 -4.99 -10.45 -1.24
N TYR A 262 -4.94 -11.78 -1.17
CA TYR A 262 -4.85 -12.62 -2.38
C TYR A 262 -6.10 -12.45 -3.26
N ARG A 263 -7.29 -12.37 -2.66
CA ARG A 263 -8.51 -12.09 -3.43
C ARG A 263 -8.46 -10.71 -4.11
N MET A 264 -7.93 -9.70 -3.45
CA MET A 264 -7.73 -8.38 -4.05
C MET A 264 -6.78 -8.44 -5.25
N GLN A 265 -5.74 -9.30 -5.19
CA GLN A 265 -4.82 -9.49 -6.32
C GLN A 265 -5.45 -10.34 -7.44
N ASP A 266 -6.05 -11.49 -7.10
CA ASP A 266 -6.38 -12.54 -8.06
C ASP A 266 -7.86 -12.53 -8.48
N GLY A 267 -8.70 -11.77 -7.77
CA GLY A 267 -10.13 -11.70 -8.03
C GLY A 267 -10.95 -12.80 -7.35
N GLY A 268 -12.21 -12.80 -7.66
CA GLY A 268 -13.22 -13.72 -7.13
C GLY A 268 -14.18 -13.06 -6.16
N CYS A 269 -15.37 -13.65 -6.00
CA CYS A 269 -16.36 -13.16 -5.05
C CYS A 269 -15.91 -13.39 -3.60
N HIS A 270 -16.23 -12.46 -2.70
CA HIS A 270 -15.97 -12.63 -1.28
C HIS A 270 -16.57 -13.93 -0.74
N PRO A 271 -15.83 -14.75 0.04
CA PRO A 271 -16.21 -16.13 0.38
C PRO A 271 -17.47 -16.22 1.26
N VAL A 272 -17.82 -15.18 2.00
CA VAL A 272 -19.00 -15.13 2.89
C VAL A 272 -20.15 -14.38 2.21
N ASP A 273 -19.89 -13.19 1.67
CA ASP A 273 -20.93 -12.27 1.20
C ASP A 273 -21.20 -12.39 -0.31
N GLY A 274 -20.36 -13.14 -1.03
CA GLY A 274 -20.50 -13.32 -2.48
C GLY A 274 -20.17 -12.07 -3.27
N CYS A 275 -20.59 -12.03 -4.54
CA CYS A 275 -20.47 -10.85 -5.41
C CYS A 275 -21.65 -9.91 -5.15
N GLN A 276 -21.43 -8.88 -4.32
CA GLN A 276 -22.51 -8.01 -3.82
C GLN A 276 -23.05 -7.03 -4.87
N ASP A 277 -22.27 -6.71 -5.88
CA ASP A 277 -22.66 -5.83 -6.98
C ASP A 277 -23.33 -6.57 -8.15
N GLY A 278 -23.37 -7.91 -8.09
CA GLY A 278 -24.09 -8.80 -9.03
C GLY A 278 -23.27 -9.24 -10.25
N ASP A 279 -22.00 -8.82 -10.37
CA ASP A 279 -21.03 -9.38 -11.31
C ASP A 279 -19.81 -9.96 -10.57
N GLY A 280 -18.81 -10.47 -11.27
CA GLY A 280 -17.61 -11.02 -10.68
C GLY A 280 -16.57 -9.93 -10.46
N PHE A 281 -15.72 -10.12 -9.45
CA PHE A 281 -14.56 -9.28 -9.22
C PHE A 281 -13.34 -9.89 -9.91
N GLU A 282 -12.72 -9.16 -10.84
CA GLU A 282 -11.59 -9.66 -11.65
C GLU A 282 -10.23 -9.56 -10.92
N GLY A 283 -10.16 -8.84 -9.79
CA GLY A 283 -8.92 -8.56 -9.07
C GLY A 283 -8.14 -7.38 -9.64
N ALA A 284 -6.90 -7.24 -9.17
CA ALA A 284 -6.00 -6.16 -9.57
C ALA A 284 -5.32 -6.46 -10.91
N ASP A 285 -5.42 -5.54 -11.86
CA ASP A 285 -4.62 -5.56 -13.11
C ASP A 285 -3.16 -5.17 -12.85
N PHE A 286 -2.87 -4.63 -11.67
CA PHE A 286 -1.53 -4.24 -11.22
C PHE A 286 -0.94 -5.30 -10.28
N SER A 287 0.38 -5.28 -10.12
CA SER A 287 1.06 -6.19 -9.20
C SER A 287 1.21 -5.55 -7.82
N TYR A 288 0.72 -6.21 -6.78
CA TYR A 288 1.16 -5.94 -5.41
C TYR A 288 2.53 -6.56 -5.16
N LEU A 289 3.38 -5.85 -4.42
CA LEU A 289 4.73 -6.29 -4.03
C LEU A 289 4.88 -6.26 -2.51
N ALA A 290 5.55 -7.26 -1.94
CA ALA A 290 5.81 -7.35 -0.49
C ALA A 290 7.13 -8.09 -0.21
N ALA A 291 8.25 -7.38 -0.21
CA ALA A 291 9.56 -8.00 -0.05
C ALA A 291 9.87 -8.44 1.38
N ASN A 292 9.31 -7.76 2.38
CA ASN A 292 9.60 -8.00 3.80
C ASN A 292 8.49 -8.73 4.56
N VAL A 293 7.49 -9.25 3.88
CA VAL A 293 6.42 -10.03 4.53
C VAL A 293 6.58 -11.51 4.18
N ILE A 294 6.88 -12.30 5.19
CA ILE A 294 7.17 -13.73 5.06
C ILE A 294 6.01 -14.54 5.62
N GLU A 295 5.55 -15.52 4.86
CA GLU A 295 4.61 -16.52 5.36
C GLU A 295 5.34 -17.56 6.20
N ASP A 296 5.03 -17.65 7.49
CA ASP A 296 5.78 -18.47 8.48
C ASP A 296 5.78 -19.97 8.15
N GLU A 297 4.71 -20.49 7.53
CA GLU A 297 4.60 -21.91 7.20
C GLU A 297 5.47 -22.28 5.98
N VAL A 298 5.64 -21.39 5.04
CA VAL A 298 6.35 -21.61 3.76
C VAL A 298 7.78 -21.10 3.85
N GLY A 299 8.00 -19.97 4.50
CA GLY A 299 9.29 -19.30 4.63
C GLY A 299 9.67 -18.44 3.42
N ASP A 300 8.71 -18.20 2.51
CA ASP A 300 8.87 -17.35 1.34
C ASP A 300 8.05 -16.05 1.50
N THR A 301 8.30 -15.06 0.64
CA THR A 301 7.48 -13.84 0.61
C THR A 301 6.06 -14.14 0.13
N ILE A 302 5.07 -13.48 0.76
CA ILE A 302 3.64 -13.65 0.39
C ILE A 302 3.32 -13.20 -1.03
N LEU A 303 4.06 -12.25 -1.56
CA LEU A 303 3.93 -11.67 -2.90
C LEU A 303 5.31 -11.45 -3.49
N PRO A 304 5.45 -11.20 -4.80
CA PRO A 304 6.75 -10.93 -5.40
C PRO A 304 7.49 -9.80 -4.65
N PRO A 305 8.77 -9.97 -4.32
CA PRO A 305 9.54 -8.95 -3.59
C PRO A 305 9.83 -7.71 -4.43
N TYR A 306 9.95 -7.87 -5.73
CA TYR A 306 10.21 -6.81 -6.69
C TYR A 306 9.71 -7.19 -8.08
N THR A 307 9.66 -6.22 -8.97
CA THR A 307 9.45 -6.41 -10.42
C THR A 307 10.38 -5.50 -11.21
N ILE A 308 10.69 -5.88 -12.45
CA ILE A 308 11.57 -5.11 -13.34
C ILE A 308 10.76 -4.58 -14.51
N ARG A 309 10.89 -3.30 -14.81
CA ARG A 309 10.29 -2.66 -16.00
C ARG A 309 11.38 -2.10 -16.90
N ARG A 310 11.15 -2.18 -18.21
CA ARG A 310 12.17 -1.85 -19.20
C ARG A 310 11.72 -0.72 -20.12
N PHE A 311 12.65 0.20 -20.38
CA PHE A 311 12.44 1.38 -21.21
C PHE A 311 13.61 1.49 -22.19
N GLY A 312 13.39 1.11 -23.45
CA GLY A 312 14.50 0.94 -24.36
C GLY A 312 15.45 -0.15 -23.87
N HIS A 313 16.73 0.18 -23.67
CA HIS A 313 17.72 -0.72 -23.10
C HIS A 313 17.95 -0.51 -21.59
N ALA A 314 17.31 0.47 -20.98
CA ALA A 314 17.36 0.69 -19.54
C ALA A 314 16.36 -0.20 -18.79
N SER A 315 16.76 -0.67 -17.60
CA SER A 315 15.93 -1.46 -16.68
C SER A 315 15.75 -0.71 -15.38
N VAL A 316 14.52 -0.70 -14.84
CA VAL A 316 14.18 -0.12 -13.55
C VAL A 316 13.59 -1.22 -12.66
N GLY A 317 14.22 -1.47 -11.51
CA GLY A 317 13.72 -2.41 -10.50
C GLY A 317 12.82 -1.68 -9.50
N PHE A 318 11.65 -2.25 -9.22
CA PHE A 318 10.71 -1.75 -8.22
C PHE A 318 10.64 -2.76 -7.07
N ILE A 319 11.06 -2.36 -5.88
CA ILE A 319 10.95 -3.17 -4.65
C ILE A 319 9.74 -2.68 -3.87
N GLY A 320 8.87 -3.59 -3.40
CA GLY A 320 7.72 -3.25 -2.56
C GLY A 320 7.95 -3.61 -1.10
N MET A 321 7.64 -2.69 -0.19
CA MET A 321 7.85 -2.85 1.25
C MET A 321 6.65 -2.32 2.04
N THR A 322 6.35 -2.96 3.17
CA THR A 322 5.48 -2.40 4.20
C THR A 322 6.25 -2.21 5.52
N LEU A 323 5.68 -1.50 6.48
CA LEU A 323 6.34 -1.26 7.76
C LEU A 323 6.49 -2.56 8.57
N GLU A 324 7.65 -2.76 9.22
CA GLU A 324 7.90 -3.86 10.18
C GLU A 324 6.82 -3.86 11.29
N GLY A 325 6.37 -2.67 11.66
CA GLY A 325 5.36 -2.45 12.70
C GLY A 325 3.92 -2.82 12.33
N THR A 326 3.62 -3.32 11.13
CA THR A 326 2.25 -3.65 10.67
C THR A 326 1.41 -4.41 11.70
N PRO A 327 1.90 -5.46 12.41
CA PRO A 327 1.09 -6.17 13.40
C PRO A 327 0.63 -5.32 14.60
N LEU A 328 1.19 -4.12 14.78
CA LEU A 328 0.82 -3.20 15.87
C LEU A 328 -0.24 -2.18 15.45
N VAL A 329 -0.48 -2.02 14.15
CA VAL A 329 -1.32 -0.96 13.58
C VAL A 329 -2.46 -1.48 12.69
N THR A 330 -2.58 -2.81 12.54
CA THR A 330 -3.71 -3.47 11.89
C THR A 330 -4.30 -4.56 12.79
N SER A 331 -5.32 -5.28 12.32
CA SER A 331 -5.93 -6.35 13.10
C SER A 331 -4.93 -7.49 13.36
N GLN A 332 -4.85 -7.97 14.59
CA GLN A 332 -4.00 -9.13 14.89
C GLN A 332 -4.42 -10.38 14.08
N ALA A 333 -5.71 -10.53 13.79
CA ALA A 333 -6.20 -11.63 12.97
C ALA A 333 -5.68 -11.56 11.53
N GLY A 334 -5.48 -10.35 11.01
CA GLY A 334 -5.00 -10.12 9.65
C GLY A 334 -3.52 -10.44 9.43
N THR A 335 -2.74 -10.55 10.52
CA THR A 335 -1.29 -10.77 10.46
C THR A 335 -0.83 -12.09 11.07
N VAL A 336 -1.77 -12.96 11.46
CA VAL A 336 -1.43 -14.29 12.01
C VAL A 336 -0.69 -15.13 10.97
N GLY A 337 0.44 -15.71 11.38
CA GLY A 337 1.28 -16.53 10.51
C GLY A 337 2.16 -15.74 9.55
N LEU A 338 2.32 -14.45 9.79
CA LEU A 338 3.18 -13.57 9.02
C LEU A 338 4.29 -12.97 9.88
N THR A 339 5.50 -12.93 9.34
CA THR A 339 6.65 -12.22 9.90
C THR A 339 6.99 -11.03 9.04
N PHE A 340 7.10 -9.86 9.65
CA PHE A 340 7.48 -8.60 9.00
C PHE A 340 8.93 -8.29 9.33
N LEU A 341 9.77 -8.22 8.29
CA LEU A 341 11.21 -8.01 8.44
C LEU A 341 11.54 -6.51 8.39
N ASP A 342 12.73 -6.15 8.92
CA ASP A 342 13.28 -4.79 8.83
C ASP A 342 13.40 -4.34 7.37
N GLU A 343 12.93 -3.14 7.09
CA GLU A 343 12.78 -2.60 5.75
C GLU A 343 14.14 -2.40 5.07
N ALA A 344 15.09 -1.73 5.73
CA ALA A 344 16.38 -1.39 5.14
C ALA A 344 17.25 -2.63 4.92
N ASP A 345 17.26 -3.56 5.86
CA ASP A 345 18.04 -4.80 5.75
C ASP A 345 17.51 -5.67 4.61
N THR A 346 16.18 -5.73 4.43
CA THR A 346 15.54 -6.48 3.34
C THR A 346 15.87 -5.87 1.98
N VAL A 347 15.73 -4.56 1.81
CA VAL A 347 16.08 -3.88 0.55
C VAL A 347 17.54 -4.11 0.20
N ASN A 348 18.46 -3.94 1.17
CA ASN A 348 19.89 -4.09 0.96
C ASN A 348 20.26 -5.54 0.56
N ALA A 349 19.52 -6.54 1.03
CA ALA A 349 19.71 -7.92 0.62
C ALA A 349 19.31 -8.20 -0.84
N LEU A 350 18.36 -7.46 -1.40
CA LEU A 350 17.89 -7.61 -2.78
C LEU A 350 18.75 -6.88 -3.82
N VAL A 351 19.48 -5.82 -3.42
CA VAL A 351 20.30 -5.01 -4.34
C VAL A 351 21.32 -5.86 -5.14
N PRO A 352 22.10 -6.77 -4.54
CA PRO A 352 23.03 -7.60 -5.31
C PRO A 352 22.35 -8.48 -6.38
N GLU A 353 21.16 -8.99 -6.09
CA GLU A 353 20.38 -9.78 -7.04
C GLU A 353 19.92 -8.95 -8.24
N LEU A 354 19.36 -7.76 -7.99
CA LEU A 354 18.95 -6.82 -9.04
C LEU A 354 20.12 -6.42 -9.92
N LYS A 355 21.27 -6.09 -9.32
CA LYS A 355 22.51 -5.79 -10.06
C LYS A 355 22.99 -6.96 -10.90
N ALA A 356 22.90 -8.18 -10.40
CA ALA A 356 23.24 -9.39 -11.15
C ALA A 356 22.33 -9.61 -12.38
N LYS A 357 21.11 -9.06 -12.33
CA LYS A 357 20.15 -9.03 -13.46
C LYS A 357 20.35 -7.80 -14.39
N GLY A 358 21.37 -6.96 -14.14
CA GLY A 358 21.66 -5.76 -14.93
C GLY A 358 20.73 -4.59 -14.63
N VAL A 359 20.18 -4.52 -13.43
CA VAL A 359 19.35 -3.40 -12.96
C VAL A 359 20.22 -2.50 -12.10
N GLU A 360 20.48 -1.29 -12.57
CA GLU A 360 21.23 -0.26 -11.84
C GLU A 360 20.31 0.84 -11.28
N THR A 361 19.16 1.11 -11.91
CA THR A 361 18.14 2.03 -11.39
C THR A 361 17.15 1.30 -10.51
N ILE A 362 17.08 1.66 -9.22
CA ILE A 362 16.22 1.01 -8.22
C ILE A 362 15.26 2.03 -7.60
N VAL A 363 13.97 1.73 -7.66
CA VAL A 363 12.86 2.46 -7.04
C VAL A 363 12.29 1.63 -5.89
N LEU A 364 12.25 2.20 -4.70
CA LEU A 364 11.63 1.61 -3.52
C LEU A 364 10.22 2.19 -3.33
N LEU A 365 9.21 1.33 -3.38
CA LEU A 365 7.84 1.63 -2.97
C LEU A 365 7.70 1.13 -1.53
N ILE A 366 7.56 2.03 -0.56
CA ILE A 366 7.57 1.66 0.85
C ILE A 366 6.40 2.27 1.60
N HIS A 367 5.63 1.42 2.25
CA HIS A 367 4.55 1.89 3.12
C HIS A 367 5.08 2.10 4.55
N GLU A 368 5.97 3.03 4.71
CA GLU A 368 6.44 3.63 5.96
C GLU A 368 6.81 5.08 5.66
N GLY A 369 6.61 5.97 6.61
CA GLY A 369 6.66 7.38 6.32
C GLY A 369 7.39 8.25 7.33
N GLY A 370 7.26 9.52 7.08
CA GLY A 370 7.77 10.60 7.93
C GLY A 370 6.96 11.86 7.74
N ALA A 371 7.34 12.91 8.44
CA ALA A 371 6.68 14.20 8.36
C ALA A 371 7.69 15.32 8.11
N ALA A 372 7.31 16.25 7.23
CA ALA A 372 7.98 17.53 7.04
C ALA A 372 7.07 18.67 7.51
N THR A 373 7.67 19.78 7.94
CA THR A 373 6.91 20.93 8.46
C THR A 373 6.58 21.97 7.39
N GLY A 374 6.99 21.73 6.15
CA GLY A 374 6.77 22.61 5.00
C GLY A 374 5.46 22.36 4.26
N LEU A 375 5.30 23.06 3.12
CA LEU A 375 4.24 22.79 2.17
C LEU A 375 4.52 21.49 1.39
N PHE A 376 3.53 20.98 0.70
CA PHE A 376 3.49 19.66 0.07
C PHE A 376 4.66 19.31 -0.90
N ASN A 377 5.42 20.29 -1.38
CA ASN A 377 6.63 20.12 -2.19
C ASN A 377 7.93 20.46 -1.44
N GLN A 378 7.87 20.64 -0.12
CA GLN A 378 9.03 21.04 0.67
C GLN A 378 9.52 19.89 1.57
N CYS A 379 10.80 20.00 1.97
CA CYS A 379 11.47 19.00 2.81
C CYS A 379 11.95 19.59 4.14
N VAL A 380 11.22 20.56 4.70
CA VAL A 380 11.67 21.27 5.90
C VAL A 380 11.50 20.37 7.12
N GLY A 381 12.63 20.03 7.78
CA GLY A 381 12.62 19.30 9.05
C GLY A 381 12.07 17.89 8.93
N ILE A 382 12.29 17.20 7.80
CA ILE A 382 11.88 15.80 7.61
C ILE A 382 12.37 14.94 8.77
N SER A 383 11.50 14.13 9.32
CA SER A 383 11.75 13.25 10.45
C SER A 383 10.80 12.05 10.42
N GLY A 384 11.03 11.08 11.29
CA GLY A 384 10.24 9.84 11.34
C GLY A 384 10.98 8.65 10.75
N PRO A 385 10.37 7.45 10.76
CA PRO A 385 11.03 6.21 10.37
C PRO A 385 11.65 6.25 8.98
N ILE A 386 10.99 6.86 7.99
CA ILE A 386 11.53 6.95 6.63
C ILE A 386 12.91 7.61 6.57
N PHE A 387 13.17 8.61 7.43
CA PHE A 387 14.48 9.26 7.47
C PHE A 387 15.58 8.30 7.93
N GLU A 388 15.30 7.49 8.95
CA GLU A 388 16.22 6.48 9.48
C GLU A 388 16.45 5.35 8.49
N ILE A 389 15.37 4.86 7.84
CA ILE A 389 15.44 3.81 6.82
C ILE A 389 16.31 4.27 5.66
N VAL A 390 16.04 5.45 5.08
CA VAL A 390 16.78 5.99 3.92
C VAL A 390 18.27 6.15 4.22
N ASN A 391 18.65 6.48 5.46
CA ASN A 391 20.06 6.57 5.87
C ASN A 391 20.77 5.20 5.91
N ARG A 392 20.04 4.11 6.02
CA ARG A 392 20.56 2.73 6.06
C ARG A 392 20.57 2.04 4.69
N LEU A 393 19.83 2.55 3.70
CA LEU A 393 19.73 1.95 2.37
C LEU A 393 21.07 1.92 1.63
N ASP A 394 21.27 0.85 0.85
CA ASP A 394 22.39 0.74 -0.10
C ASP A 394 22.38 1.92 -1.08
N PRO A 395 23.54 2.53 -1.42
CA PRO A 395 23.63 3.65 -2.35
C PRO A 395 23.03 3.41 -3.75
N ALA A 396 22.80 2.17 -4.14
CA ALA A 396 22.17 1.81 -5.41
C ALA A 396 20.67 2.09 -5.50
N VAL A 397 20.01 2.41 -4.38
CA VAL A 397 18.60 2.84 -4.38
C VAL A 397 18.54 4.32 -4.76
N ASP A 398 17.85 4.67 -5.84
CA ASP A 398 17.79 6.05 -6.38
C ASP A 398 16.57 6.82 -5.89
N VAL A 399 15.41 6.17 -5.89
CA VAL A 399 14.11 6.79 -5.57
C VAL A 399 13.41 6.01 -4.47
N VAL A 400 12.81 6.75 -3.53
CA VAL A 400 11.96 6.20 -2.47
C VAL A 400 10.61 6.90 -2.50
N ILE A 401 9.57 6.14 -2.74
CA ILE A 401 8.16 6.59 -2.72
C ILE A 401 7.55 6.04 -1.44
N SER A 402 7.16 6.92 -0.51
CA SER A 402 6.75 6.58 0.85
C SER A 402 5.27 6.86 1.11
N GLY A 403 4.68 6.19 2.12
CA GLY A 403 3.28 6.31 2.51
C GLY A 403 3.06 6.38 4.03
N HIS A 404 1.95 5.81 4.50
CA HIS A 404 1.55 5.57 5.90
C HIS A 404 1.25 6.81 6.75
N THR A 405 2.11 7.82 6.72
CA THR A 405 1.94 9.01 7.59
C THR A 405 0.97 10.05 7.05
N ASN A 406 0.37 9.83 5.88
CA ASN A 406 -0.53 10.78 5.20
C ASN A 406 0.09 12.18 4.99
N ALA A 407 1.42 12.28 5.09
CA ALA A 407 2.18 13.52 4.90
C ALA A 407 2.55 13.72 3.42
N ALA A 408 2.93 14.94 3.07
CA ALA A 408 3.41 15.25 1.74
C ALA A 408 4.79 15.88 1.82
N HIS A 409 5.73 15.41 1.00
CA HIS A 409 7.05 16.00 0.88
C HIS A 409 7.73 15.58 -0.43
N VAL A 410 8.70 16.39 -0.84
CA VAL A 410 9.67 16.06 -1.90
C VAL A 410 11.03 16.42 -1.37
N CYS A 411 11.84 15.40 -1.09
CA CYS A 411 13.14 15.51 -0.43
C CYS A 411 14.27 14.99 -1.30
N ASN A 412 15.47 15.49 -1.08
CA ASN A 412 16.71 14.81 -1.47
C ASN A 412 17.45 14.43 -0.19
N ILE A 413 17.60 13.14 0.06
CA ILE A 413 18.30 12.59 1.22
C ILE A 413 19.40 11.66 0.74
N ASN A 414 20.66 11.98 1.02
CA ASN A 414 21.82 11.18 0.58
C ASN A 414 21.85 10.92 -0.94
N ASN A 415 21.54 11.92 -1.75
CA ASN A 415 21.41 11.87 -3.21
C ASN A 415 20.26 10.99 -3.73
N ARG A 416 19.29 10.64 -2.90
CA ARG A 416 18.06 9.92 -3.27
C ARG A 416 16.88 10.88 -3.31
N LEU A 417 16.02 10.71 -4.27
CA LEU A 417 14.72 11.37 -4.29
C LEU A 417 13.76 10.62 -3.36
N VAL A 418 13.24 11.30 -2.34
CA VAL A 418 12.30 10.72 -1.35
C VAL A 418 11.01 11.51 -1.40
N THR A 419 9.89 10.86 -1.72
CA THR A 419 8.61 11.53 -1.94
C THR A 419 7.46 10.90 -1.15
N SER A 420 6.42 11.69 -0.89
CA SER A 420 5.13 11.24 -0.40
C SER A 420 4.03 12.21 -0.87
N ALA A 421 2.86 11.68 -1.20
CA ALA A 421 1.77 12.38 -1.88
C ALA A 421 0.55 12.66 -0.99
N ALA A 422 0.75 12.86 0.30
CA ALA A 422 -0.34 12.98 1.29
C ALA A 422 -1.23 11.71 1.31
N SER A 423 -2.55 11.86 1.14
CA SER A 423 -3.49 10.73 1.13
C SER A 423 -4.76 11.07 0.34
N PHE A 424 -5.64 10.07 0.17
CA PHE A 424 -7.00 10.20 -0.37
C PHE A 424 -7.02 10.74 -1.80
N GLY A 425 -5.99 10.44 -2.59
CA GLY A 425 -5.88 10.88 -3.97
C GLY A 425 -5.81 12.40 -4.15
N ARG A 426 -5.38 13.16 -3.13
CA ARG A 426 -5.29 14.63 -3.17
C ARG A 426 -4.09 15.16 -3.95
N LEU A 427 -3.02 14.36 -4.02
CA LEU A 427 -1.79 14.66 -4.75
C LEU A 427 -1.41 13.50 -5.66
N ILE A 428 -0.72 13.82 -6.72
CA ILE A 428 0.03 12.89 -7.57
C ILE A 428 1.46 13.42 -7.62
N THR A 429 2.43 12.59 -7.22
CA THR A 429 3.83 12.94 -7.42
C THR A 429 4.23 12.56 -8.84
N ASP A 430 4.67 13.54 -9.59
CA ASP A 430 5.27 13.38 -10.93
C ASP A 430 6.78 13.31 -10.76
N ILE A 431 7.37 12.17 -11.09
CA ILE A 431 8.80 11.89 -10.95
C ILE A 431 9.37 11.68 -12.35
N ASP A 432 10.25 12.57 -12.77
CA ASP A 432 11.00 12.48 -14.01
C ASP A 432 12.40 11.90 -13.76
N LEU A 433 12.70 10.78 -14.40
CA LEU A 433 14.01 10.14 -14.41
C LEU A 433 14.62 10.22 -15.80
N VAL A 434 15.90 10.54 -15.88
CA VAL A 434 16.70 10.37 -17.08
C VAL A 434 17.73 9.30 -16.80
N ILE A 435 17.67 8.19 -17.54
CA ILE A 435 18.50 7.00 -17.35
C ILE A 435 19.41 6.83 -18.56
N ASN A 436 20.69 6.60 -18.33
CA ASN A 436 21.63 6.30 -19.41
C ASN A 436 21.51 4.83 -19.81
N GLU A 437 21.11 4.56 -21.06
CA GLU A 437 20.88 3.18 -21.55
C GLU A 437 22.14 2.31 -21.54
N LYS A 438 23.33 2.91 -21.51
CA LYS A 438 24.61 2.18 -21.53
C LYS A 438 25.05 1.72 -20.14
N THR A 439 24.85 2.56 -19.13
CA THR A 439 25.25 2.24 -17.75
C THR A 439 24.10 1.73 -16.91
N GLY A 440 22.87 2.02 -17.29
CA GLY A 440 21.68 1.75 -16.49
C GLY A 440 21.45 2.74 -15.35
N ASP A 441 22.40 3.67 -15.12
CA ASP A 441 22.36 4.62 -14.00
C ASP A 441 21.46 5.82 -14.28
N VAL A 442 20.91 6.41 -13.21
CA VAL A 442 20.16 7.66 -13.24
C VAL A 442 21.10 8.84 -13.47
N VAL A 443 20.92 9.57 -14.57
CA VAL A 443 21.64 10.80 -14.91
C VAL A 443 21.04 12.00 -14.18
N SER A 444 19.72 12.05 -14.09
CA SER A 444 19.00 13.08 -13.34
C SER A 444 17.65 12.58 -12.88
N MET A 445 17.19 13.10 -11.74
CA MET A 445 15.88 12.82 -11.17
C MET A 445 15.27 14.08 -10.58
N GLN A 446 13.96 14.25 -10.78
CA GLN A 446 13.18 15.33 -10.23
C GLN A 446 11.82 14.80 -9.79
N GLY A 447 11.26 15.37 -8.73
CA GLY A 447 9.92 15.03 -8.26
C GLY A 447 9.12 16.28 -7.95
N GLN A 448 7.82 16.24 -8.21
CA GLN A 448 6.88 17.32 -7.88
C GLN A 448 5.52 16.75 -7.53
N ASN A 449 5.00 17.11 -6.38
CA ASN A 449 3.61 16.86 -6.02
C ASN A 449 2.69 17.81 -6.77
N ASN A 450 1.72 17.27 -7.50
CA ASN A 450 0.68 17.98 -8.23
C ASN A 450 -0.65 17.85 -7.51
N ILE A 451 -1.36 18.96 -7.29
CA ILE A 451 -2.67 18.93 -6.61
C ILE A 451 -3.73 18.40 -7.57
N VAL A 452 -4.45 17.38 -7.14
CA VAL A 452 -5.63 16.86 -7.84
C VAL A 452 -6.80 17.81 -7.60
N THR A 453 -6.81 18.91 -8.34
CA THR A 453 -7.85 19.93 -8.25
C THR A 453 -9.16 19.46 -8.87
N ARG A 454 -10.30 19.97 -8.37
CA ARG A 454 -11.65 19.59 -8.82
C ARG A 454 -12.21 20.51 -9.91
N ASN A 455 -11.38 21.34 -10.51
CA ASN A 455 -11.76 22.28 -11.58
C ASN A 455 -11.51 21.71 -12.99
N VAL A 456 -11.28 20.41 -13.09
CA VAL A 456 -11.15 19.65 -14.35
C VAL A 456 -12.44 18.87 -14.62
N THR A 457 -12.63 18.41 -15.86
CA THR A 457 -13.75 17.53 -16.20
C THR A 457 -13.55 16.17 -15.52
N PRO A 458 -14.54 15.66 -14.78
CA PRO A 458 -14.48 14.32 -14.19
C PRO A 458 -14.27 13.25 -15.28
N ASP A 459 -13.50 12.25 -14.95
CA ASP A 459 -13.29 11.10 -15.82
C ASP A 459 -14.58 10.26 -15.94
N PRO A 460 -15.10 10.00 -17.16
CA PRO A 460 -16.39 9.35 -17.33
C PRO A 460 -16.40 7.89 -16.88
N ASP A 461 -15.27 7.17 -16.97
CA ASP A 461 -15.19 5.75 -16.59
C ASP A 461 -15.25 5.65 -15.06
N GLN A 462 -14.52 6.50 -14.35
CA GLN A 462 -14.58 6.62 -12.90
C GLN A 462 -15.97 7.05 -12.41
N THR A 463 -16.59 8.03 -13.09
CA THR A 463 -17.94 8.47 -12.74
C THR A 463 -18.97 7.35 -12.92
N ALA A 464 -18.83 6.51 -13.96
CA ALA A 464 -19.68 5.36 -14.19
C ALA A 464 -19.51 4.30 -13.09
N LEU A 465 -18.27 4.00 -12.69
CA LEU A 465 -17.95 3.09 -11.60
C LEU A 465 -18.57 3.56 -10.29
N ILE A 466 -18.33 4.81 -9.90
CA ILE A 466 -18.90 5.40 -8.69
C ILE A 466 -20.42 5.30 -8.69
N THR A 467 -21.07 5.64 -9.81
CA THR A 467 -22.53 5.57 -9.96
C THR A 467 -23.05 4.13 -9.84
N LYS A 468 -22.32 3.13 -10.39
CA LYS A 468 -22.64 1.69 -10.24
C LYS A 468 -22.74 1.35 -8.76
N TYR A 469 -21.68 1.62 -8.00
CA TYR A 469 -21.60 1.24 -6.59
C TYR A 469 -22.51 2.06 -5.68
N GLU A 470 -22.72 3.36 -5.96
CA GLU A 470 -23.73 4.17 -5.24
C GLU A 470 -25.12 3.56 -5.31
N ARG A 471 -25.52 3.02 -6.46
CA ARG A 471 -26.81 2.36 -6.62
C ARG A 471 -26.97 1.12 -5.74
N PHE A 472 -25.89 0.33 -5.58
CA PHE A 472 -25.89 -0.85 -4.73
C PHE A 472 -25.74 -0.49 -3.24
N ALA A 473 -24.95 0.52 -2.92
CA ALA A 473 -24.74 0.99 -1.55
C ALA A 473 -25.99 1.65 -0.95
N ALA A 474 -26.81 2.33 -1.77
CA ALA A 474 -27.93 3.14 -1.29
C ALA A 474 -28.89 2.40 -0.33
N PRO A 475 -29.33 1.15 -0.58
CA PRO A 475 -30.21 0.43 0.36
C PRO A 475 -29.57 0.19 1.74
N LEU A 476 -28.27 -0.05 1.78
CA LEU A 476 -27.50 -0.27 3.01
C LEU A 476 -27.20 1.05 3.71
N ALA A 477 -26.71 2.05 2.97
CA ALA A 477 -26.42 3.38 3.49
C ALA A 477 -27.67 4.05 4.10
N ASN A 478 -28.83 3.88 3.45
CA ASN A 478 -30.09 4.47 3.86
C ASN A 478 -30.87 3.62 4.87
N ARG A 479 -30.33 2.49 5.30
CA ARG A 479 -30.93 1.65 6.34
C ARG A 479 -31.03 2.42 7.65
N VAL A 480 -32.24 2.62 8.16
CA VAL A 480 -32.48 3.25 9.47
C VAL A 480 -31.97 2.32 10.57
N VAL A 481 -31.06 2.82 11.39
CA VAL A 481 -30.46 2.12 12.53
C VAL A 481 -31.16 2.45 13.83
N ALA A 482 -31.40 3.73 14.07
CA ALA A 482 -31.95 4.27 15.33
C ALA A 482 -32.67 5.59 15.10
N ALA A 483 -33.05 6.25 16.19
CA ALA A 483 -33.50 7.63 16.18
C ALA A 483 -32.76 8.45 17.23
N ILE A 484 -32.76 9.76 17.08
CA ILE A 484 -32.32 10.74 18.08
C ILE A 484 -33.50 11.59 18.53
N ALA A 485 -33.49 12.03 19.79
CA ALA A 485 -34.56 12.90 20.33
C ALA A 485 -34.31 14.39 20.00
N ALA A 486 -33.08 14.79 19.74
CA ALA A 486 -32.63 16.10 19.31
C ALA A 486 -31.21 15.96 18.75
N ASP A 487 -30.63 17.05 18.23
CA ASP A 487 -29.27 17.05 17.69
C ASP A 487 -28.25 16.52 18.71
N LEU A 488 -27.40 15.59 18.27
CA LEU A 488 -26.21 15.15 18.99
C LEU A 488 -24.98 15.72 18.29
N THR A 489 -24.29 16.61 18.99
CA THR A 489 -23.22 17.39 18.35
C THR A 489 -21.84 17.01 18.87
N ARG A 490 -20.84 17.14 18.01
CA ARG A 490 -19.42 17.04 18.34
C ARG A 490 -18.85 18.33 18.93
N VAL A 491 -19.63 19.41 18.94
CA VAL A 491 -19.21 20.69 19.50
C VAL A 491 -18.96 20.52 21.01
N GLN A 492 -17.72 20.80 21.40
CA GLN A 492 -17.32 20.67 22.81
C GLN A 492 -17.84 21.84 23.64
N ALA A 493 -18.42 21.54 24.79
CA ALA A 493 -18.68 22.49 25.87
C ALA A 493 -17.34 23.03 26.42
N PRO A 494 -17.36 24.10 27.25
CA PRO A 494 -16.13 24.60 27.89
C PRO A 494 -15.36 23.57 28.73
N SER A 495 -16.02 22.51 29.20
CA SER A 495 -15.38 21.38 29.88
C SER A 495 -14.59 20.47 28.95
N GLY A 496 -14.86 20.50 27.64
CA GLY A 496 -14.32 19.60 26.62
C GLY A 496 -15.27 18.47 26.22
N GLU A 497 -16.41 18.33 26.89
CA GLU A 497 -17.39 17.29 26.57
C GLU A 497 -18.24 17.66 25.36
N SER A 498 -18.67 16.66 24.60
CA SER A 498 -19.71 16.79 23.59
C SER A 498 -20.77 15.71 23.75
N THR A 499 -22.02 16.01 23.36
CA THR A 499 -23.12 15.05 23.49
C THR A 499 -22.89 13.81 22.64
N LEU A 500 -22.37 13.96 21.42
CA LEU A 500 -22.06 12.85 20.53
C LEU A 500 -20.84 12.06 21.03
N GLY A 501 -19.80 12.74 21.53
CA GLY A 501 -18.62 12.10 22.08
C GLY A 501 -18.91 11.19 23.27
N GLN A 502 -19.85 11.57 24.15
CA GLN A 502 -20.29 10.71 25.26
C GLN A 502 -20.91 9.40 24.77
N HIS A 503 -21.78 9.45 23.75
CA HIS A 503 -22.38 8.25 23.17
C HIS A 503 -21.36 7.32 22.55
N ILE A 504 -20.38 7.89 21.83
CA ILE A 504 -19.32 7.10 21.20
C ILE A 504 -18.43 6.43 22.26
N ALA A 505 -18.00 7.16 23.28
CA ALA A 505 -17.22 6.57 24.37
C ALA A 505 -18.00 5.49 25.13
N ASP A 506 -19.31 5.68 25.33
CA ASP A 506 -20.19 4.68 25.95
C ASP A 506 -20.37 3.44 25.05
N ALA A 507 -20.43 3.62 23.74
CA ALA A 507 -20.49 2.54 22.76
C ALA A 507 -19.20 1.69 22.79
N GLN A 508 -18.05 2.33 22.78
CA GLN A 508 -16.74 1.67 22.86
C GLN A 508 -16.61 0.86 24.16
N LEU A 509 -16.97 1.45 25.30
CA LEU A 509 -16.99 0.73 26.58
C LEU A 509 -17.98 -0.44 26.54
N GLY A 510 -19.17 -0.26 26.00
CA GLY A 510 -20.20 -1.30 25.89
C GLY A 510 -19.72 -2.51 25.09
N ALA A 511 -19.06 -2.26 23.96
CA ALA A 511 -18.55 -3.28 23.04
C ALA A 511 -17.39 -4.11 23.64
N THR A 512 -16.60 -3.51 24.54
CA THR A 512 -15.37 -4.13 25.08
C THR A 512 -15.46 -4.51 26.57
N ARG A 513 -16.64 -4.41 27.17
CA ARG A 513 -16.85 -4.84 28.59
C ARG A 513 -16.53 -6.31 28.80
N ALA A 514 -16.82 -7.15 27.84
CA ALA A 514 -16.53 -8.59 27.93
C ALA A 514 -15.02 -8.85 28.00
N ASP A 515 -14.20 -7.95 27.41
CA ASP A 515 -12.75 -7.99 27.44
C ASP A 515 -12.13 -7.37 28.70
N GLY A 516 -13.00 -6.98 29.64
CA GLY A 516 -12.62 -6.43 30.94
C GLY A 516 -12.48 -4.90 30.97
N ALA A 517 -12.85 -4.18 29.91
CA ALA A 517 -12.78 -2.71 29.87
C ALA A 517 -13.61 -2.07 31.00
N GLN A 518 -13.02 -1.09 31.67
CA GLN A 518 -13.60 -0.35 32.81
C GLN A 518 -13.97 1.09 32.44
N ALA A 519 -13.27 1.66 31.47
CA ALA A 519 -13.52 2.99 30.89
C ALA A 519 -13.11 3.00 29.40
N ALA A 520 -13.69 3.93 28.63
CA ALA A 520 -13.31 4.18 27.25
C ALA A 520 -13.13 5.68 26.98
N PHE A 521 -12.26 6.00 26.02
CA PHE A 521 -11.89 7.37 25.69
C PHE A 521 -11.90 7.56 24.17
N MET A 522 -12.48 8.68 23.71
CA MET A 522 -12.58 9.01 22.29
C MET A 522 -12.02 10.40 22.01
N ASN A 523 -11.13 10.49 21.03
CA ASN A 523 -10.56 11.77 20.59
C ASN A 523 -11.56 12.58 19.76
N PRO A 524 -11.56 13.92 19.90
CA PRO A 524 -12.50 14.77 19.15
C PRO A 524 -12.27 14.74 17.64
N GLY A 525 -11.03 14.53 17.20
CA GLY A 525 -10.66 14.40 15.78
C GLY A 525 -11.28 13.20 15.08
N GLY A 526 -11.57 12.14 15.83
CA GLY A 526 -12.22 10.93 15.33
C GLY A 526 -13.74 11.05 15.17
N ILE A 527 -14.35 12.21 15.52
CA ILE A 527 -15.79 12.49 15.35
C ILE A 527 -15.96 13.51 14.23
N ARG A 528 -16.39 13.09 13.05
CA ARG A 528 -16.26 13.88 11.82
C ARG A 528 -17.45 14.77 11.48
N THR A 529 -18.66 14.40 11.93
CA THR A 529 -19.88 15.19 11.71
C THR A 529 -20.83 15.07 12.91
N ASP A 530 -21.91 15.84 12.89
CA ASP A 530 -22.98 15.81 13.88
C ASP A 530 -24.11 14.87 13.42
N LEU A 531 -24.92 14.37 14.34
CA LEU A 531 -26.22 13.77 14.04
C LEU A 531 -27.31 14.83 14.25
N VAL A 532 -27.93 15.26 13.16
CA VAL A 532 -28.86 16.40 13.15
C VAL A 532 -30.30 15.91 12.97
N PHE A 533 -31.18 16.22 13.94
CA PHE A 533 -32.57 15.75 13.96
C PHE A 533 -33.38 16.09 12.68
N ALA A 534 -33.12 17.24 12.11
CA ALA A 534 -33.82 17.70 10.90
C ALA A 534 -33.20 17.21 9.59
N GLN A 535 -32.02 16.56 9.64
CA GLN A 535 -31.33 16.07 8.44
C GLN A 535 -32.07 14.83 7.90
N ILE A 536 -32.18 14.75 6.58
CA ILE A 536 -32.75 13.60 5.85
C ILE A 536 -31.76 13.29 4.72
N SER A 537 -31.03 12.19 4.83
CA SER A 537 -29.94 11.80 3.93
C SER A 537 -30.37 10.75 2.90
N GLY A 538 -31.30 9.85 3.27
CA GLY A 538 -31.72 8.71 2.44
C GLY A 538 -33.23 8.53 2.30
N GLY A 539 -34.04 9.57 2.67
CA GLY A 539 -35.51 9.50 2.63
C GLY A 539 -36.17 9.03 3.94
N GLU A 540 -35.40 8.89 5.01
CA GLU A 540 -35.84 8.61 6.38
C GLU A 540 -36.68 9.76 6.95
N LEU A 541 -37.36 9.52 8.08
CA LEU A 541 -38.11 10.56 8.79
C LEU A 541 -37.16 11.40 9.66
N PRO A 542 -37.51 12.69 9.92
CA PRO A 542 -36.72 13.52 10.84
C PRO A 542 -36.48 12.82 12.19
N GLY A 543 -35.25 12.88 12.64
CA GLY A 543 -34.79 12.22 13.86
C GLY A 543 -34.44 10.74 13.72
N GLN A 544 -34.75 10.10 12.60
CA GLN A 544 -34.16 8.78 12.29
C GLN A 544 -32.73 8.94 11.85
N ILE A 545 -31.89 7.96 12.18
CA ILE A 545 -30.46 7.91 11.81
C ILE A 545 -30.25 6.72 10.89
N THR A 546 -29.65 6.99 9.75
CA THR A 546 -29.24 5.97 8.81
C THR A 546 -27.85 5.42 9.14
N PHE A 547 -27.52 4.25 8.61
CA PHE A 547 -26.18 3.67 8.69
C PHE A 547 -25.12 4.61 8.08
N GLY A 548 -25.44 5.23 6.93
CA GLY A 548 -24.57 6.19 6.27
C GLY A 548 -24.25 7.42 7.13
N GLU A 549 -25.20 7.87 7.96
CA GLU A 549 -24.97 8.98 8.89
C GLU A 549 -24.08 8.59 10.06
N LEU A 550 -24.25 7.37 10.61
CA LEU A 550 -23.32 6.83 11.64
C LEU A 550 -21.91 6.66 11.07
N PHE A 551 -21.81 6.16 9.85
CA PHE A 551 -20.54 6.04 9.17
C PHE A 551 -19.87 7.42 8.97
N ALA A 552 -20.63 8.44 8.56
CA ALA A 552 -20.10 9.79 8.40
C ALA A 552 -19.60 10.41 9.73
N VAL A 553 -20.12 9.95 10.87
CA VAL A 553 -19.62 10.33 12.21
C VAL A 553 -18.26 9.69 12.50
N GLN A 554 -18.09 8.40 12.22
CA GLN A 554 -16.87 7.61 12.47
C GLN A 554 -16.43 6.86 11.19
N PRO A 555 -15.86 7.56 10.19
CA PRO A 555 -15.59 6.96 8.88
C PRO A 555 -14.25 6.22 8.78
N PHE A 556 -13.48 6.14 9.87
CA PHE A 556 -12.10 5.63 9.81
C PHE A 556 -11.98 4.12 9.96
N GLY A 557 -13.05 3.42 10.36
CA GLY A 557 -13.02 1.98 10.56
C GLY A 557 -12.01 1.52 11.62
N ASN A 558 -11.72 2.36 12.64
CA ASN A 558 -10.73 2.02 13.64
C ASN A 558 -11.16 0.79 14.45
N ILE A 559 -10.25 -0.15 14.62
CA ILE A 559 -10.41 -1.24 15.57
C ILE A 559 -10.35 -0.66 16.99
N LEU A 560 -11.23 -1.11 17.86
CA LEU A 560 -11.17 -0.78 19.29
C LEU A 560 -10.07 -1.60 19.95
N ILE A 561 -9.18 -0.95 20.69
CA ILE A 561 -8.11 -1.59 21.43
C ILE A 561 -8.38 -1.47 22.93
N THR A 562 -8.46 -2.61 23.63
CA THR A 562 -8.38 -2.64 25.09
C THR A 562 -6.91 -2.81 25.51
N LEU A 563 -6.51 -2.08 26.53
CA LEU A 563 -5.15 -2.14 27.06
C LEU A 563 -5.11 -1.83 28.56
N ASP A 564 -4.06 -2.30 29.21
CA ASP A 564 -3.83 -2.12 30.64
C ASP A 564 -2.85 -0.97 30.89
N ILE A 565 -3.28 0.06 31.65
CA ILE A 565 -2.44 1.19 32.05
C ILE A 565 -2.55 1.41 33.58
N THR A 566 -1.51 1.92 34.18
CA THR A 566 -1.54 2.31 35.61
C THR A 566 -2.33 3.60 35.81
N GLY A 567 -2.81 3.86 37.02
CA GLY A 567 -3.47 5.13 37.34
C GLY A 567 -2.59 6.34 37.11
N ALA A 568 -1.27 6.22 37.30
CA ALA A 568 -0.31 7.29 36.96
C ALA A 568 -0.21 7.53 35.44
N GLN A 569 -0.23 6.46 34.62
CA GLN A 569 -0.27 6.59 33.17
C GLN A 569 -1.60 7.18 32.69
N LEU A 570 -2.72 6.84 33.37
CA LEU A 570 -4.03 7.39 33.06
C LEU A 570 -4.06 8.92 33.35
N GLU A 571 -3.48 9.38 34.46
CA GLU A 571 -3.30 10.81 34.74
C GLU A 571 -2.43 11.46 33.65
N THR A 572 -1.31 10.84 33.27
CA THR A 572 -0.44 11.31 32.20
C THR A 572 -1.20 11.43 30.87
N MET A 573 -2.04 10.44 30.53
CA MET A 573 -2.89 10.49 29.33
C MET A 573 -3.82 11.72 29.38
N LEU A 574 -4.44 11.99 30.52
CA LEU A 574 -5.31 13.15 30.66
C LEU A 574 -4.53 14.47 30.55
N GLU A 575 -3.29 14.54 31.03
CA GLU A 575 -2.44 15.72 30.87
C GLU A 575 -1.95 15.91 29.42
N GLN A 576 -1.81 14.84 28.63
CA GLN A 576 -1.44 14.92 27.21
C GLN A 576 -2.53 15.52 26.31
N GLN A 577 -3.71 15.82 26.83
CA GLN A 577 -4.79 16.52 26.12
C GLN A 577 -4.41 17.95 25.70
N TRP A 578 -3.38 18.53 26.27
CA TRP A 578 -2.91 19.87 25.94
C TRP A 578 -1.46 19.83 25.47
N SER A 579 -1.20 20.51 24.37
CA SER A 579 0.12 20.61 23.77
C SER A 579 0.38 21.99 23.19
N LEU A 580 1.62 22.30 22.91
CA LEU A 580 2.02 23.49 22.17
C LEU A 580 2.33 23.10 20.73
N VAL A 581 1.61 23.64 19.78
CA VAL A 581 1.86 23.47 18.35
C VAL A 581 2.21 24.84 17.77
N ASN A 582 3.43 24.98 17.25
CA ASN A 582 3.95 26.25 16.75
C ASN A 582 3.84 27.44 17.76
N GLY A 583 3.99 27.12 19.05
CA GLY A 583 3.89 28.12 20.13
C GLY A 583 2.45 28.49 20.53
N ALA A 584 1.43 27.95 19.88
CA ALA A 584 0.04 28.10 20.25
C ALA A 584 -0.45 26.86 21.03
N GLU A 585 -1.32 27.09 22.00
CA GLU A 585 -1.93 26.01 22.76
C GLU A 585 -2.96 25.29 21.89
N LYS A 586 -2.86 23.95 21.82
CA LYS A 586 -3.86 23.04 21.23
C LYS A 586 -4.43 22.16 22.32
N ALA A 587 -5.75 22.04 22.38
CA ALA A 587 -6.47 21.13 23.27
C ALA A 587 -7.16 20.02 22.46
N ASN A 588 -6.92 18.77 22.85
CA ASN A 588 -7.57 17.56 22.32
C ASN A 588 -8.25 16.82 23.48
N ILE A 589 -9.29 17.43 24.08
CA ILE A 589 -9.93 16.83 25.27
C ILE A 589 -10.74 15.61 24.85
N LEU A 590 -10.41 14.46 25.42
CA LEU A 590 -11.04 13.18 25.15
C LEU A 590 -12.46 13.13 25.71
N ALA A 591 -13.43 12.65 24.94
CA ALA A 591 -14.70 12.24 25.49
C ALA A 591 -14.51 10.98 26.34
N VAL A 592 -15.14 10.91 27.51
CA VAL A 592 -15.00 9.80 28.45
C VAL A 592 -16.30 9.05 28.62
N SER A 593 -16.22 7.73 28.81
CA SER A 593 -17.39 6.87 29.01
C SER A 593 -18.05 7.06 30.38
N ALA A 594 -19.29 6.60 30.50
CA ALA A 594 -20.04 6.58 31.76
C ALA A 594 -19.25 5.87 32.87
N GLY A 595 -19.27 6.46 34.05
CA GLY A 595 -18.55 5.98 35.24
C GLY A 595 -17.17 6.63 35.40
N PHE A 596 -16.56 7.21 34.36
CA PHE A 596 -15.30 7.95 34.47
C PHE A 596 -15.56 9.46 34.59
N ALA A 597 -14.88 10.12 35.54
CA ALA A 597 -14.98 11.57 35.70
C ALA A 597 -13.68 12.20 36.22
N TYR A 598 -13.43 13.45 35.87
CA TYR A 598 -12.29 14.22 36.36
C TYR A 598 -12.53 15.73 36.29
N THR A 599 -11.67 16.48 36.97
CA THR A 599 -11.67 17.95 36.96
C THR A 599 -10.31 18.46 36.44
N TRP A 600 -10.33 19.51 35.65
CA TRP A 600 -9.14 20.20 35.17
C TRP A 600 -9.27 21.73 35.32
N ASP A 601 -8.13 22.41 35.42
CA ASP A 601 -8.03 23.86 35.63
C ASP A 601 -7.22 24.52 34.50
N SER A 602 -7.89 25.39 33.73
CA SER A 602 -7.30 26.10 32.60
C SER A 602 -6.24 27.13 32.99
N THR A 603 -6.15 27.50 34.28
CA THR A 603 -5.17 28.48 34.76
C THR A 603 -3.83 27.84 35.13
N ARG A 604 -3.77 26.50 35.21
CA ARG A 604 -2.54 25.76 35.49
C ARG A 604 -1.73 25.50 34.22
N PRO A 605 -0.41 25.32 34.33
CA PRO A 605 0.44 25.05 33.19
C PRO A 605 0.11 23.70 32.51
N ILE A 606 0.40 23.58 31.23
CA ILE A 606 0.32 22.30 30.51
C ILE A 606 1.18 21.26 31.23
N GLY A 607 0.65 20.06 31.42
CA GLY A 607 1.26 18.96 32.17
C GLY A 607 0.97 18.97 33.68
N ASP A 608 0.12 19.91 34.16
CA ASP A 608 -0.31 20.00 35.56
C ASP A 608 -1.75 20.59 35.64
N ARG A 609 -2.61 20.30 34.67
CA ARG A 609 -3.99 20.83 34.58
C ARG A 609 -5.04 19.95 35.23
N VAL A 610 -4.84 18.68 35.25
CA VAL A 610 -5.76 17.71 35.83
C VAL A 610 -5.57 17.68 37.35
N ASP A 611 -6.67 17.68 38.09
CA ASP A 611 -6.63 17.48 39.54
C ASP A 611 -6.62 15.97 39.82
N PRO A 612 -5.48 15.36 40.21
CA PRO A 612 -5.39 13.91 40.44
C PRO A 612 -6.39 13.38 41.48
N ALA A 613 -6.72 14.24 42.47
CA ALA A 613 -7.68 13.89 43.51
C ALA A 613 -9.15 13.92 43.04
N SER A 614 -9.38 14.30 41.78
CA SER A 614 -10.72 14.30 41.15
C SER A 614 -10.94 13.18 40.16
N ILE A 615 -9.89 12.43 39.79
CA ILE A 615 -10.01 11.36 38.81
C ILE A 615 -10.71 10.18 39.48
N THR A 616 -11.91 9.84 39.00
CA THR A 616 -12.72 8.78 39.57
C THR A 616 -13.20 7.79 38.51
N LEU A 617 -13.30 6.54 38.89
CA LEU A 617 -13.93 5.46 38.15
C LEU A 617 -15.03 4.83 39.00
N ASN A 618 -16.29 4.89 38.53
CA ASN A 618 -17.47 4.47 39.24
C ASN A 618 -17.60 5.09 40.67
N GLY A 619 -17.13 6.35 40.81
CA GLY A 619 -17.14 7.10 42.05
C GLY A 619 -15.98 6.79 43.00
N GLU A 620 -15.11 5.85 42.68
CA GLU A 620 -13.89 5.54 43.44
C GLU A 620 -12.72 6.32 42.85
N LEU A 621 -11.86 6.90 43.69
CA LEU A 621 -10.64 7.58 43.29
C LEU A 621 -9.68 6.60 42.62
N ILE A 622 -9.00 7.07 41.55
CA ILE A 622 -7.96 6.30 40.89
C ILE A 622 -6.72 6.19 41.78
N ASP A 623 -6.24 4.94 41.98
CA ASP A 623 -4.97 4.66 42.63
C ASP A 623 -3.84 4.71 41.58
N PRO A 624 -2.82 5.60 41.71
CA PRO A 624 -1.74 5.73 40.75
C PRO A 624 -0.98 4.43 40.45
N THR A 625 -0.96 3.50 41.41
CA THR A 625 -0.19 2.25 41.33
C THR A 625 -1.00 1.07 40.81
N ARG A 626 -2.33 1.18 40.80
CA ARG A 626 -3.23 0.13 40.34
C ARG A 626 -3.32 0.17 38.81
N THR A 627 -3.47 -1.01 38.20
CA THR A 627 -3.74 -1.17 36.76
C THR A 627 -5.24 -1.08 36.48
N TYR A 628 -5.59 -0.37 35.43
CA TYR A 628 -6.93 -0.18 34.90
C TYR A 628 -6.95 -0.62 33.45
N ARG A 629 -7.96 -1.40 33.08
CA ARG A 629 -8.17 -1.81 31.71
C ARG A 629 -9.08 -0.81 31.02
N ILE A 630 -8.57 -0.15 29.99
CA ILE A 630 -9.30 0.89 29.26
C ILE A 630 -9.47 0.50 27.79
N THR A 631 -10.39 1.18 27.10
CA THR A 631 -10.58 1.09 25.65
C THR A 631 -10.34 2.44 25.00
N VAL A 632 -9.63 2.41 23.89
CA VAL A 632 -9.46 3.52 22.95
C VAL A 632 -9.54 2.97 21.52
N ASN A 633 -9.67 3.84 20.51
CA ASN A 633 -9.49 3.40 19.12
C ASN A 633 -8.01 3.11 18.82
N GLY A 634 -7.73 2.37 17.74
CA GLY A 634 -6.37 1.97 17.35
C GLY A 634 -5.43 3.18 17.16
N PHE A 635 -5.92 4.25 16.52
CA PHE A 635 -5.16 5.48 16.35
C PHE A 635 -4.65 6.08 17.69
N LEU A 636 -5.49 6.14 18.70
CA LEU A 636 -5.08 6.59 20.03
C LEU A 636 -4.13 5.59 20.72
N ALA A 637 -4.41 4.29 20.60
CA ALA A 637 -3.58 3.24 21.18
C ALA A 637 -2.12 3.32 20.67
N ASP A 638 -1.94 3.79 19.44
CA ASP A 638 -0.65 3.99 18.80
C ASP A 638 -0.06 5.39 18.99
N GLY A 639 -0.62 6.13 19.95
CA GLY A 639 -0.13 7.45 20.37
C GLY A 639 -0.57 8.60 19.49
N GLY A 640 -1.59 8.38 18.66
CA GLY A 640 -2.21 9.41 17.84
C GLY A 640 -2.64 10.63 18.66
N ASP A 641 -2.77 11.79 18.02
CA ASP A 641 -3.07 13.08 18.65
C ASP A 641 -2.11 13.50 19.80
N GLY A 642 -0.95 12.84 19.92
CA GLY A 642 0.05 13.12 20.95
C GLY A 642 -0.10 12.31 22.25
N PHE A 643 -1.00 11.33 22.31
CA PHE A 643 -1.22 10.45 23.46
C PHE A 643 -0.17 9.35 23.60
N SER A 644 1.11 9.74 23.59
CA SER A 644 2.26 8.83 23.57
C SER A 644 2.32 7.83 24.73
N VAL A 645 1.72 8.15 25.87
CA VAL A 645 1.65 7.25 27.02
C VAL A 645 0.88 5.96 26.73
N LEU A 646 -0.05 5.98 25.80
CA LEU A 646 -0.86 4.81 25.41
C LEU A 646 0.00 3.72 24.73
N LYS A 647 1.11 4.08 24.09
CA LYS A 647 2.11 3.12 23.56
C LYS A 647 2.72 2.24 24.67
N GLN A 648 2.72 2.70 25.91
CA GLN A 648 3.26 1.97 27.04
C GLN A 648 2.25 0.99 27.67
N GLY A 649 0.99 1.02 27.19
CA GLY A 649 -0.03 0.10 27.65
C GLY A 649 0.27 -1.35 27.30
N THR A 650 -0.03 -2.25 28.23
CA THR A 650 0.22 -3.69 28.10
C THR A 650 -1.09 -4.46 27.95
N GLY A 651 -1.01 -5.76 27.63
CA GLY A 651 -2.21 -6.60 27.51
C GLY A 651 -3.18 -6.11 26.43
N ARG A 652 -2.64 -5.57 25.32
CA ARG A 652 -3.45 -5.08 24.19
C ARG A 652 -4.29 -6.21 23.63
N LEU A 653 -5.55 -5.92 23.35
CA LEU A 653 -6.48 -6.83 22.72
C LEU A 653 -7.32 -6.05 21.70
N ALA A 654 -7.32 -6.50 20.46
CA ALA A 654 -8.18 -5.97 19.41
C ALA A 654 -9.64 -6.39 19.65
N GLY A 655 -10.55 -5.44 19.48
CA GLY A 655 -11.99 -5.60 19.59
C GLY A 655 -12.68 -5.35 18.24
N PRO A 656 -14.00 -5.07 18.25
CA PRO A 656 -14.75 -4.74 17.05
C PRO A 656 -14.35 -3.36 16.50
N LEU A 657 -14.80 -3.07 15.27
CA LEU A 657 -14.73 -1.73 14.69
C LEU A 657 -15.53 -0.72 15.52
N ASP A 658 -15.03 0.50 15.63
CA ASP A 658 -15.65 1.61 16.36
C ASP A 658 -17.05 1.95 15.81
N LEU A 659 -17.23 1.90 14.50
CA LEU A 659 -18.52 2.07 13.84
C LEU A 659 -19.52 0.97 14.25
N THR A 660 -19.09 -0.30 14.26
CA THR A 660 -19.94 -1.43 14.68
C THR A 660 -20.38 -1.28 16.13
N ALA A 661 -19.46 -0.88 17.00
CA ALA A 661 -19.77 -0.61 18.41
C ALA A 661 -20.81 0.52 18.54
N PHE A 662 -20.67 1.60 17.74
CA PHE A 662 -21.59 2.72 17.76
C PHE A 662 -22.97 2.36 17.19
N GLU A 663 -23.03 1.58 16.10
CA GLU A 663 -24.28 1.07 15.53
C GLU A 663 -25.06 0.24 16.55
N LEU A 664 -24.42 -0.74 17.19
CA LEU A 664 -25.05 -1.58 18.21
C LEU A 664 -25.55 -0.77 19.40
N HIS A 665 -24.77 0.21 19.85
CA HIS A 665 -25.17 1.11 20.92
C HIS A 665 -26.40 1.95 20.54
N ALA A 666 -26.39 2.54 19.34
CA ALA A 666 -27.50 3.34 18.84
C ALA A 666 -28.79 2.53 18.71
N ALA A 667 -28.71 1.33 18.15
CA ALA A 667 -29.83 0.41 18.04
C ALA A 667 -30.41 -0.01 19.42
N ALA A 668 -29.54 -0.24 20.40
CA ALA A 668 -29.94 -0.65 21.75
C ALA A 668 -30.59 0.48 22.57
N GLN A 669 -30.17 1.75 22.32
CA GLN A 669 -30.64 2.92 23.07
C GLN A 669 -31.62 3.80 22.29
N ASN A 670 -32.36 3.24 21.37
CA ASN A 670 -33.26 3.94 20.46
C ASN A 670 -34.54 4.50 21.17
N PRO A 671 -34.80 5.82 21.21
CA PRO A 671 -33.96 6.88 20.66
C PRO A 671 -32.76 7.25 21.53
N LEU A 672 -31.65 7.66 20.92
CA LEU A 672 -30.54 8.27 21.63
C LEU A 672 -31.00 9.62 22.22
N LEU A 673 -30.74 9.81 23.51
CA LEU A 673 -31.12 11.03 24.22
C LEU A 673 -29.91 11.96 24.36
N VAL A 674 -30.18 13.27 24.41
CA VAL A 674 -29.12 14.25 24.74
C VAL A 674 -28.69 14.04 26.19
N GLY A 675 -27.47 13.55 26.38
CA GLY A 675 -26.90 13.30 27.71
C GLY A 675 -26.56 14.60 28.45
N VAL A 676 -26.48 14.51 29.79
CA VAL A 676 -25.97 15.62 30.60
C VAL A 676 -24.44 15.63 30.55
N LEU A 677 -23.85 16.76 30.22
CA LEU A 677 -22.40 16.95 30.22
C LEU A 677 -21.91 17.23 31.65
N ASN A 678 -21.49 16.19 32.36
CA ASN A 678 -21.09 16.26 33.77
C ASN A 678 -19.98 15.28 34.17
N ARG A 679 -19.32 14.66 33.17
CA ARG A 679 -18.20 13.72 33.39
C ARG A 679 -16.87 14.47 33.52
N ILE A 680 -16.76 15.62 32.88
CA ILE A 680 -15.58 16.49 32.91
C ILE A 680 -15.96 17.86 33.48
N THR A 681 -15.24 18.27 34.51
CA THR A 681 -15.45 19.60 35.11
C THR A 681 -14.25 20.50 34.81
N ARG A 682 -14.50 21.71 34.28
CA ARG A 682 -13.50 22.77 34.12
C ARG A 682 -13.61 23.75 35.30
N ARG A 683 -12.47 24.06 35.94
CA ARG A 683 -12.30 25.16 36.91
C ARG A 683 -11.67 26.40 36.28
#